data_202f1caa0bf3c3d4e8234dd8f7e6b115
#
_entry.id   202f1caa0bf3c3d4e8234dd8f7e6b115
#
_cell.length_a   1.000
_cell.length_b   1.000
_cell.length_c   1.000
_cell.angle_alpha   90.00
_cell.angle_beta   90.00
_cell.angle_gamma   90.00
#
_symmetry.space_group_name_H-M   'P 1'
#
loop_
_entity.id
_entity.type
_entity.pdbx_description
1 polymer ?
#
loop_
_entity_poly.entity_id
_entity_poly.type
_entity_poly.pdbx_seq_one_letter_code
_entity_poly.pdbx_strand_id
1 'polypeptide(L)'
;MEGAYLLNNKYRVHEVAKDFKKNSKEITDILTKYATAPKNHMQVLEDRELSLIFEYLTQHNQVDNIESIYAEVYREPKAAPAPKGEPAKAAPQAQKPAAPAGRPAPQQPQGKPQPAQQPANRPATRVPEKKVVDTRKGGQVNLEKYDERLENLAAGKTKQMQAGKQKFQGRNQRKGGFQGSKRRQEEQEKMRRLQLEIAKKTPLTVKIPDAIGVGELASRMKKTGAEVVKTLMKNGVMASLSDVIDFDTAAIIAEELGCKVEKEVIVTIEERLIDTAEDKEEDLEPRAPVVVVMGHVDHGKTSLLDYIRNAHVAAGEAGGITQHIGAYQVNVQGKTITFLDTPGHEAFTAMRARGAMITDVAILVVAADDGIMPQTVESINHAKAANIPIIVAINKMDKPEANPERIKEQLTKYELVPEEWGGETIICPISAKTGEGIDNLLEMVNLTAEMQELKANPNRSAHGAVIEARLDKGRGPVATLLVQNGTLKQGDVIIAGTAVGRVRAMTSAKGEKLTEAGPSVPVEIIGMGEVPGAGDDFHAVADERMARELVEQRKHEQKMAASAPVGKVSLEDLFSQIKQGEMKDLNIIVKADVQGSAEAVKASLEKLSNEEVRVRVIHCAVGAISESDVMLATTSNAIIVGFNVRPDNNAKESAARNNVDMRMYRVIYDCINEIETAMKGMLAPKFKEVELGQAEVRNVFRITGVGMVAGCYVTGGKMQRGAQMRLLRDNIVIYDGAIASLQRFKDSVKEVAQGYECGITFEKFQDIKEGDVIEAYLMEQIEV
;
A
#
# COMPACT_ATOMS: atom_id res chain seq x y z
N MET A 1 17.38 -28.46 24.51
CA MET A 1 18.39 -27.62 23.85
C MET A 1 17.75 -26.28 23.63
N GLU A 2 18.16 -25.34 24.46
CA GLU A 2 17.62 -23.99 24.57
C GLU A 2 18.14 -23.16 23.40
N GLY A 3 17.25 -22.66 22.58
CA GLY A 3 17.53 -21.66 21.56
C GLY A 3 17.45 -20.27 22.18
N ALA A 4 18.57 -19.73 22.64
CA ALA A 4 18.67 -18.35 23.07
C ALA A 4 18.50 -17.43 21.86
N TYR A 5 17.37 -16.72 21.77
CA TYR A 5 17.23 -15.56 20.90
C TYR A 5 18.07 -14.42 21.49
N LEU A 6 19.23 -14.20 20.92
CA LEU A 6 20.07 -13.02 21.17
C LEU A 6 19.35 -11.79 20.60
N LEU A 7 18.65 -11.06 21.45
CA LEU A 7 18.18 -9.71 21.18
C LEU A 7 19.41 -8.79 21.17
N ASN A 8 19.80 -8.35 19.99
CA ASN A 8 20.99 -7.49 19.76
C ASN A 8 20.70 -6.00 20.07
N ASN A 9 19.78 -5.71 20.98
CA ASN A 9 19.46 -4.35 21.41
C ASN A 9 20.27 -3.97 22.64
N LYS A 10 21.17 -3.03 22.49
CA LYS A 10 21.99 -2.47 23.59
C LYS A 10 21.16 -1.44 24.37
N TYR A 11 20.55 -1.85 25.47
CA TYR A 11 19.75 -0.99 26.36
C TYR A 11 20.64 -0.09 27.21
N ARG A 12 20.20 1.17 27.41
CA ARG A 12 20.88 2.16 28.27
C ARG A 12 20.10 2.33 29.58
N VAL A 13 20.80 2.77 30.65
CA VAL A 13 20.19 2.95 31.98
C VAL A 13 18.90 3.78 31.95
N HIS A 14 18.86 4.87 31.17
CA HIS A 14 17.70 5.75 31.10
C HIS A 14 16.55 5.14 30.28
N GLU A 15 16.83 4.31 29.27
CA GLU A 15 15.82 3.60 28.48
C GLU A 15 15.10 2.57 29.37
N VAL A 16 15.87 1.77 30.11
CA VAL A 16 15.31 0.81 31.08
C VAL A 16 14.49 1.53 32.14
N ALA A 17 14.94 2.67 32.66
CA ALA A 17 14.20 3.47 33.62
C ALA A 17 12.87 3.97 33.05
N LYS A 18 12.83 4.41 31.80
CA LYS A 18 11.63 4.87 31.09
C LYS A 18 10.62 3.75 30.89
N ASP A 19 11.08 2.57 30.43
CA ASP A 19 10.22 1.41 30.15
C ASP A 19 9.54 0.92 31.44
N PHE A 20 10.25 0.96 32.57
CA PHE A 20 9.69 0.61 33.88
C PHE A 20 8.99 1.78 34.59
N LYS A 21 8.85 2.96 33.96
CA LYS A 21 8.29 4.17 34.57
C LYS A 21 8.93 4.52 35.93
N LYS A 22 10.24 4.26 36.06
CA LYS A 22 11.07 4.53 37.23
C LYS A 22 12.04 5.66 36.96
N ASN A 23 12.60 6.26 38.02
CA ASN A 23 13.62 7.28 37.87
C ASN A 23 14.98 6.64 37.55
N SER A 24 15.74 7.20 36.57
CA SER A 24 17.08 6.72 36.24
C SER A 24 18.00 6.59 37.45
N LYS A 25 17.78 7.42 38.48
CA LYS A 25 18.49 7.37 39.74
C LYS A 25 18.22 6.09 40.53
N GLU A 26 17.00 5.59 40.54
CA GLU A 26 16.62 4.32 41.17
C GLU A 26 17.32 3.15 40.52
N ILE A 27 17.37 3.10 39.20
CA ILE A 27 18.10 2.06 38.44
C ILE A 27 19.60 2.15 38.72
N THR A 28 20.17 3.35 38.80
CA THR A 28 21.57 3.56 39.14
C THR A 28 21.87 3.07 40.57
N ASP A 29 20.97 3.32 41.51
CA ASP A 29 21.11 2.87 42.91
C ASP A 29 21.04 1.32 43.03
N ILE A 30 20.18 0.67 42.22
CA ILE A 30 20.11 -0.80 42.13
C ILE A 30 21.43 -1.36 41.59
N LEU A 31 21.93 -0.81 40.48
CA LEU A 31 23.21 -1.22 39.89
C LEU A 31 24.38 -0.97 40.83
N THR A 32 24.43 0.13 41.54
CA THR A 32 25.47 0.44 42.51
C THR A 32 25.49 -0.53 43.67
N LYS A 33 24.31 -1.07 44.06
CA LYS A 33 24.17 -2.00 45.16
C LYS A 33 24.49 -3.44 44.80
N TYR A 34 24.18 -3.88 43.59
CA TYR A 34 24.24 -5.29 43.21
C TYR A 34 25.19 -5.62 42.03
N ALA A 35 25.67 -4.59 41.31
CA ALA A 35 26.58 -4.72 40.18
C ALA A 35 27.64 -3.61 40.19
N THR A 36 28.06 -3.14 39.04
CA THR A 36 29.03 -2.06 38.86
C THR A 36 28.32 -0.72 38.76
N ALA A 37 28.71 0.27 39.57
CA ALA A 37 28.13 1.61 39.51
C ALA A 37 28.28 2.19 38.09
N PRO A 38 27.21 2.54 37.38
CA PRO A 38 27.33 3.11 36.04
C PRO A 38 27.95 4.50 36.08
N LYS A 39 28.82 4.79 35.12
CA LYS A 39 29.54 6.07 35.04
C LYS A 39 28.60 7.25 34.75
N ASN A 40 27.53 6.99 34.01
CA ASN A 40 26.45 7.94 33.74
C ASN A 40 25.16 7.19 33.31
N HIS A 41 24.04 7.91 33.25
CA HIS A 41 22.72 7.38 32.87
C HIS A 41 22.60 6.96 31.38
N MET A 42 23.58 7.31 30.56
CA MET A 42 23.68 6.94 29.13
C MET A 42 24.53 5.67 28.89
N GLN A 43 25.04 5.08 29.94
CA GLN A 43 25.85 3.85 29.82
C GLN A 43 24.98 2.71 29.32
N VAL A 44 25.52 1.96 28.37
CA VAL A 44 24.91 0.72 27.84
C VAL A 44 25.07 -0.36 28.91
N LEU A 45 23.98 -1.03 29.22
CA LEU A 45 23.93 -2.11 30.19
C LEU A 45 24.37 -3.43 29.51
N GLU A 46 25.08 -4.25 30.25
CA GLU A 46 25.37 -5.63 29.88
C GLU A 46 24.19 -6.53 30.21
N ASP A 47 24.05 -7.67 29.54
CA ASP A 47 22.94 -8.61 29.72
C ASP A 47 22.80 -9.09 31.19
N ARG A 48 23.92 -9.17 31.93
CA ARG A 48 23.94 -9.51 33.35
C ARG A 48 23.37 -8.38 34.23
N GLU A 49 23.66 -7.14 33.88
CA GLU A 49 23.16 -5.96 34.58
C GLU A 49 21.66 -5.78 34.35
N LEU A 50 21.21 -6.03 33.12
CA LEU A 50 19.79 -6.07 32.74
C LEU A 50 19.03 -7.15 33.54
N SER A 51 19.55 -8.38 33.57
CA SER A 51 18.95 -9.49 34.30
C SER A 51 18.80 -9.19 35.80
N LEU A 52 19.79 -8.53 36.42
CA LEU A 52 19.74 -8.10 37.82
C LEU A 52 18.64 -7.03 38.08
N ILE A 53 18.51 -6.08 37.17
CA ILE A 53 17.46 -5.06 37.26
C ILE A 53 16.08 -5.71 37.16
N PHE A 54 15.88 -6.60 36.18
CA PHE A 54 14.62 -7.31 36.00
C PHE A 54 14.27 -8.15 37.24
N GLU A 55 15.22 -8.90 37.76
CA GLU A 55 15.04 -9.74 38.93
C GLU A 55 14.67 -8.91 40.18
N TYR A 56 15.40 -7.80 40.40
CA TYR A 56 15.11 -6.89 41.52
C TYR A 56 13.73 -6.24 41.40
N LEU A 57 13.36 -5.74 40.21
CA LEU A 57 12.07 -5.10 40.00
C LEU A 57 10.92 -6.12 40.10
N THR A 58 11.11 -7.36 39.66
CA THR A 58 10.11 -8.41 39.75
C THR A 58 9.88 -8.82 41.22
N GLN A 59 10.95 -8.92 41.99
CA GLN A 59 10.84 -9.28 43.43
C GLN A 59 10.19 -8.19 44.30
N HIS A 60 10.40 -6.89 43.93
CA HIS A 60 9.92 -5.77 44.75
C HIS A 60 8.58 -5.18 44.28
N ASN A 61 8.08 -5.56 43.09
CA ASN A 61 6.78 -5.14 42.57
C ASN A 61 5.85 -6.32 42.30
N GLN A 62 5.88 -7.36 43.17
CA GLN A 62 4.92 -8.46 43.10
C GLN A 62 3.52 -7.95 43.39
N VAL A 63 2.56 -8.32 42.58
CA VAL A 63 1.14 -7.97 42.70
C VAL A 63 0.37 -9.23 43.04
N ASP A 64 -0.42 -9.21 44.12
CA ASP A 64 -1.16 -10.36 44.63
C ASP A 64 -2.28 -10.85 43.67
N ASN A 65 -2.72 -10.01 42.72
CA ASN A 65 -3.76 -10.35 41.76
C ASN A 65 -3.56 -9.64 40.43
N ILE A 66 -3.67 -10.37 39.30
CA ILE A 66 -3.52 -9.84 37.93
C ILE A 66 -4.59 -8.76 37.63
N GLU A 67 -5.81 -8.87 38.18
CA GLU A 67 -6.88 -7.91 37.99
C GLU A 67 -6.53 -6.50 38.50
N SER A 68 -5.65 -6.38 39.51
CA SER A 68 -5.22 -5.08 40.04
C SER A 68 -4.36 -4.28 39.07
N ILE A 69 -3.71 -4.91 38.10
CA ILE A 69 -2.87 -4.27 37.08
C ILE A 69 -3.75 -3.52 36.07
N TYR A 70 -4.94 -4.05 35.77
CA TYR A 70 -5.89 -3.46 34.83
C TYR A 70 -6.80 -2.40 35.48
N ALA A 71 -6.97 -2.42 36.80
CA ALA A 71 -7.79 -1.48 37.56
C ALA A 71 -7.17 -0.04 37.64
N GLU A 72 -5.88 0.12 37.39
CA GLU A 72 -5.23 1.45 37.41
C GLU A 72 -5.35 2.24 36.09
N VAL A 73 -5.88 1.67 35.02
CA VAL A 73 -5.97 2.31 33.71
C VAL A 73 -7.23 3.22 33.60
N TYR A 74 -8.21 3.06 34.49
CA TYR A 74 -9.41 3.90 34.53
C TYR A 74 -9.37 4.85 35.72
N ARG A 75 -8.69 5.99 35.59
CA ARG A 75 -8.92 7.17 36.45
C ARG A 75 -9.64 8.22 35.61
N GLU A 76 -10.94 8.42 35.91
CA GLU A 76 -11.71 9.57 35.44
C GLU A 76 -10.98 10.87 35.76
N PRO A 77 -10.93 11.85 34.86
CA PRO A 77 -10.38 13.17 35.17
C PRO A 77 -11.29 13.88 36.18
N LYS A 78 -10.75 14.22 37.34
CA LYS A 78 -11.42 15.01 38.37
C LYS A 78 -11.88 16.35 37.80
N ALA A 79 -13.18 16.60 37.84
CA ALA A 79 -13.83 17.86 37.51
C ALA A 79 -13.23 19.02 38.28
N ALA A 80 -12.88 20.09 37.57
CA ALA A 80 -12.47 21.38 38.15
C ALA A 80 -13.68 22.06 38.80
N PRO A 81 -13.50 22.79 39.92
CA PRO A 81 -14.62 23.40 40.66
C PRO A 81 -15.21 24.61 39.93
N ALA A 82 -16.54 24.64 39.88
CA ALA A 82 -17.33 25.72 39.28
C ALA A 82 -17.17 27.05 40.01
N PRO A 83 -17.19 28.20 39.34
CA PRO A 83 -17.35 29.50 39.99
C PRO A 83 -18.82 29.80 40.30
N LYS A 84 -19.04 30.29 41.51
CA LYS A 84 -20.33 30.66 42.12
C LYS A 84 -21.04 31.78 41.35
N GLY A 85 -22.37 31.61 41.24
CA GLY A 85 -23.26 32.50 40.56
C GLY A 85 -23.68 33.78 41.30
N GLU A 86 -24.40 34.62 40.61
CA GLU A 86 -25.52 35.44 41.10
C GLU A 86 -26.37 35.95 39.91
N PRO A 87 -27.59 36.55 40.13
CA PRO A 87 -28.81 35.81 39.80
C PRO A 87 -29.66 36.41 38.64
N ALA A 88 -30.68 35.69 38.33
CA ALA A 88 -31.70 35.91 37.31
C ALA A 88 -32.42 37.28 37.33
N LYS A 89 -32.82 37.78 36.13
CA LYS A 89 -34.06 38.54 35.95
C LYS A 89 -34.80 38.17 34.68
N ALA A 90 -35.99 37.83 34.92
CA ALA A 90 -37.24 37.56 34.18
C ALA A 90 -37.40 37.96 32.70
N ALA A 91 -38.10 37.07 31.99
CA ALA A 91 -38.80 37.27 30.70
C ALA A 91 -40.01 38.20 30.82
N PRO A 92 -40.56 38.75 29.71
CA PRO A 92 -41.84 38.24 29.26
C PRO A 92 -42.02 38.07 27.73
N GLN A 93 -42.59 36.93 27.38
CA GLN A 93 -43.82 36.64 26.58
C GLN A 93 -44.16 37.47 25.34
N ALA A 94 -44.20 36.75 24.23
CA ALA A 94 -45.33 36.53 23.27
C ALA A 94 -45.99 37.69 22.54
N GLN A 95 -46.00 37.56 21.23
CA GLN A 95 -47.26 37.59 20.41
C GLN A 95 -47.00 37.30 18.92
N LYS A 96 -47.65 36.26 18.40
CA LYS A 96 -48.09 36.11 17.03
C LYS A 96 -49.47 36.81 16.95
N PRO A 97 -50.19 37.08 15.80
CA PRO A 97 -50.06 36.46 14.45
C PRO A 97 -50.41 37.41 13.26
N ALA A 98 -50.42 36.89 12.06
CA ALA A 98 -51.38 37.05 10.98
C ALA A 98 -50.79 37.25 9.54
N ALA A 99 -51.07 36.32 8.69
CA ALA A 99 -51.17 36.49 7.22
C ALA A 99 -52.57 37.05 6.88
N PRO A 100 -52.93 37.51 5.64
CA PRO A 100 -52.81 36.76 4.42
C PRO A 100 -52.77 37.53 3.05
N ALA A 101 -52.56 36.77 1.97
CA ALA A 101 -53.20 36.84 0.64
C ALA A 101 -52.73 37.85 -0.44
N GLY A 102 -52.56 37.28 -1.66
CA GLY A 102 -52.80 37.97 -2.90
C GLY A 102 -51.94 37.57 -4.10
N ARG A 103 -52.29 36.49 -4.83
CA ARG A 103 -51.95 36.26 -6.24
C ARG A 103 -52.80 37.18 -7.14
N PRO A 104 -52.47 37.46 -8.47
CA PRO A 104 -52.27 36.46 -9.50
C PRO A 104 -51.26 36.79 -10.63
N ALA A 105 -50.89 35.77 -11.40
CA ALA A 105 -50.34 35.82 -12.76
C ALA A 105 -51.47 36.11 -13.78
N PRO A 106 -51.28 36.19 -15.14
CA PRO A 106 -50.28 35.62 -16.02
C PRO A 106 -49.97 36.45 -17.32
N GLN A 107 -49.14 35.94 -18.19
CA GLN A 107 -49.27 35.86 -19.68
C GLN A 107 -48.00 36.12 -20.47
N GLN A 108 -47.60 35.08 -21.22
CA GLN A 108 -46.83 35.17 -22.48
C GLN A 108 -47.76 35.67 -23.65
N PRO A 109 -47.26 36.13 -24.85
CA PRO A 109 -46.69 35.21 -25.81
C PRO A 109 -45.69 35.77 -26.85
N GLN A 110 -44.86 34.88 -27.46
CA GLN A 110 -44.45 34.66 -28.85
C GLN A 110 -44.00 35.80 -29.78
N GLY A 111 -42.91 35.54 -30.55
CA GLY A 111 -42.65 36.12 -31.86
C GLY A 111 -41.17 36.08 -32.34
N LYS A 112 -40.83 35.10 -33.20
CA LYS A 112 -39.68 35.13 -34.13
C LYS A 112 -40.03 35.91 -35.42
N PRO A 113 -39.17 36.29 -36.38
CA PRO A 113 -37.85 35.79 -36.81
C PRO A 113 -36.80 36.83 -37.32
N GLN A 114 -35.61 36.31 -37.68
CA GLN A 114 -34.45 36.87 -38.39
C GLN A 114 -34.71 37.66 -39.71
N PRO A 115 -33.73 38.39 -40.43
CA PRO A 115 -32.32 38.06 -40.57
C PRO A 115 -31.31 39.26 -40.78
N ALA A 116 -30.01 38.90 -40.74
CA ALA A 116 -28.82 39.40 -41.49
C ALA A 116 -28.42 40.87 -41.53
N GLN A 117 -27.16 41.17 -41.11
CA GLN A 117 -26.02 41.69 -41.93
C GLN A 117 -24.81 42.06 -41.05
N GLN A 118 -23.64 41.59 -41.47
CA GLN A 118 -22.29 41.99 -41.07
C GLN A 118 -21.95 43.35 -41.76
N PRO A 119 -20.74 44.03 -41.55
CA PRO A 119 -19.57 43.70 -40.73
C PRO A 119 -18.91 44.92 -40.05
N ALA A 120 -17.86 44.68 -39.32
CA ALA A 120 -16.61 45.43 -39.21
C ALA A 120 -16.13 45.87 -37.81
N ASN A 121 -14.88 45.51 -37.61
CA ASN A 121 -13.83 46.06 -36.76
C ASN A 121 -13.59 45.43 -35.37
N ARG A 122 -12.61 44.50 -35.37
CA ARG A 122 -11.79 44.11 -34.21
C ARG A 122 -10.49 44.92 -34.24
N PRO A 123 -9.98 45.41 -33.10
CA PRO A 123 -8.58 45.77 -32.95
C PRO A 123 -7.77 44.53 -32.51
N ALA A 124 -6.62 44.38 -33.13
CA ALA A 124 -5.68 43.29 -32.98
C ALA A 124 -5.03 43.25 -31.59
N THR A 125 -5.10 42.11 -30.93
CA THR A 125 -4.28 41.75 -29.77
C THR A 125 -2.88 41.34 -30.24
N ARG A 126 -1.85 42.12 -29.90
CA ARG A 126 -0.44 41.79 -30.13
C ARG A 126 -0.04 40.60 -29.23
N VAL A 127 0.38 39.53 -29.85
CA VAL A 127 1.10 38.41 -29.23
C VAL A 127 2.56 38.84 -29.06
N PRO A 128 3.19 38.69 -27.85
CA PRO A 128 4.62 38.96 -27.72
C PRO A 128 5.44 37.85 -28.35
N GLU A 129 6.37 38.21 -29.24
CA GLU A 129 7.35 37.31 -29.83
C GLU A 129 8.31 36.74 -28.79
N LYS A 130 8.50 35.42 -28.84
CA LYS A 130 9.54 34.72 -28.07
C LYS A 130 10.93 35.14 -28.58
N LYS A 131 11.69 35.88 -27.78
CA LYS A 131 13.12 36.09 -27.98
C LYS A 131 13.87 34.84 -27.51
N VAL A 132 14.48 34.14 -28.45
CA VAL A 132 15.45 33.08 -28.18
C VAL A 132 16.77 33.74 -27.79
N VAL A 133 17.25 33.52 -26.58
CA VAL A 133 18.56 33.98 -26.09
C VAL A 133 19.58 32.85 -26.30
N ASP A 134 20.55 33.09 -27.17
CA ASP A 134 21.66 32.18 -27.44
C ASP A 134 22.73 32.34 -26.34
N THR A 135 22.87 31.31 -25.50
CA THR A 135 23.79 31.32 -24.35
C THR A 135 25.23 30.96 -24.67
N ARG A 136 25.64 30.94 -25.94
CA ARG A 136 26.99 30.53 -26.36
C ARG A 136 28.01 31.65 -26.56
N LYS A 137 27.66 32.91 -26.27
CA LYS A 137 28.62 34.05 -26.30
C LYS A 137 28.63 34.71 -24.93
N GLY A 138 29.75 34.56 -24.21
CA GLY A 138 30.03 35.23 -22.95
C GLY A 138 29.97 36.75 -23.11
N GLY A 139 28.93 37.38 -22.59
CA GLY A 139 28.79 38.81 -22.43
C GLY A 139 28.61 39.13 -20.97
N GLN A 140 29.44 40.01 -20.42
CA GLN A 140 29.39 40.51 -19.05
C GLN A 140 27.97 40.97 -18.71
N VAL A 141 27.44 40.39 -17.62
CA VAL A 141 26.15 40.82 -17.05
C VAL A 141 26.40 42.12 -16.27
N ASN A 142 25.77 43.19 -16.72
CA ASN A 142 25.88 44.50 -16.09
C ASN A 142 24.94 44.50 -14.87
N LEU A 143 25.52 44.35 -13.67
CA LEU A 143 24.84 44.27 -12.38
C LEU A 143 24.24 45.61 -11.92
N GLU A 144 24.65 46.74 -12.48
CA GLU A 144 24.16 48.06 -12.07
C GLU A 144 22.68 48.31 -12.39
N LYS A 145 22.08 47.57 -13.35
CA LYS A 145 20.65 47.68 -13.65
C LYS A 145 19.71 46.98 -12.66
N TYR A 146 20.23 46.14 -11.78
CA TYR A 146 19.43 45.46 -10.76
C TYR A 146 19.29 46.23 -9.43
N ASP A 147 20.26 47.08 -9.11
CA ASP A 147 20.23 47.91 -7.90
C ASP A 147 19.24 49.06 -7.97
N GLU A 148 19.04 49.68 -9.11
CA GLU A 148 18.05 50.79 -9.30
C GLU A 148 16.58 50.35 -9.04
N ARG A 149 16.24 49.09 -9.29
CA ARG A 149 14.87 48.59 -9.01
C ARG A 149 14.62 48.27 -7.54
N LEU A 150 15.64 47.90 -6.80
CA LEU A 150 15.55 47.64 -5.36
C LEU A 150 15.55 48.93 -4.53
N GLU A 151 16.29 49.97 -4.94
CA GLU A 151 16.24 51.31 -4.32
C GLU A 151 14.88 51.98 -4.50
N ASN A 152 14.25 51.85 -5.67
CA ASN A 152 12.92 52.42 -5.93
C ASN A 152 11.80 51.73 -5.15
N LEU A 153 11.96 50.46 -4.77
CA LEU A 153 11.03 49.73 -3.88
C LEU A 153 11.22 50.11 -2.38
N ALA A 154 12.43 50.43 -1.99
CA ALA A 154 12.72 50.94 -0.61
C ALA A 154 12.28 52.39 -0.44
N ALA A 155 12.44 53.24 -1.46
CA ALA A 155 12.00 54.66 -1.44
C ALA A 155 10.48 54.82 -1.41
N GLY A 156 9.72 53.88 -1.96
CA GLY A 156 8.25 53.89 -1.94
C GLY A 156 7.64 53.66 -0.55
N LYS A 157 8.28 52.88 0.31
CA LYS A 157 7.79 52.66 1.69
C LYS A 157 8.07 53.73 2.67
N THR A 158 9.11 54.54 2.45
CA THR A 158 9.47 55.68 3.32
C THR A 158 8.61 56.92 3.05
N LYS A 159 8.08 57.09 1.83
CA LYS A 159 7.19 58.22 1.50
C LYS A 159 5.76 58.09 2.05
N GLN A 160 5.32 56.87 2.33
CA GLN A 160 3.98 56.61 2.90
C GLN A 160 3.91 56.84 4.41
N MET A 161 5.05 56.86 5.13
CA MET A 161 5.10 57.16 6.58
C MET A 161 5.29 58.63 6.92
N GLN A 162 5.57 59.52 5.92
CA GLN A 162 5.74 60.97 6.19
C GLN A 162 4.52 61.83 5.85
N ALA A 163 3.46 61.30 5.27
CA ALA A 163 2.26 62.05 4.87
C ALA A 163 1.22 62.27 5.99
N GLY A 164 1.51 61.86 7.22
CA GLY A 164 0.58 61.90 8.36
C GLY A 164 0.83 63.08 9.37
N LYS A 165 1.67 64.07 9.03
CA LYS A 165 1.87 65.27 9.91
C LYS A 165 1.52 66.53 9.19
N GLN A 166 0.24 66.82 9.05
CA GLN A 166 -0.23 68.20 8.79
C GLN A 166 -0.94 68.75 10.00
N LYS A 167 -0.22 69.73 10.60
CA LYS A 167 -0.64 71.04 11.13
C LYS A 167 -2.00 71.13 11.82
N PHE A 168 -1.92 71.25 13.14
CA PHE A 168 -2.80 72.16 13.88
C PHE A 168 -1.97 73.34 14.45
N GLN A 169 -2.11 74.48 13.83
CA GLN A 169 -1.77 75.80 14.45
C GLN A 169 -2.98 76.30 15.21
N GLY A 170 -2.82 76.50 16.50
CA GLY A 170 -3.81 77.16 17.38
C GLY A 170 -3.15 77.55 18.67
N ARG A 171 -2.52 78.68 18.67
CA ARG A 171 -2.39 79.79 19.60
C ARG A 171 -3.01 79.60 20.99
N ASN A 172 -2.19 79.37 22.05
CA ASN A 172 -2.10 80.34 23.13
C ASN A 172 -1.07 79.93 24.23
N GLN A 173 -0.39 80.94 24.66
CA GLN A 173 0.61 80.98 25.72
C GLN A 173 0.10 80.42 27.05
N ARG A 174 0.95 79.64 27.78
CA ARG A 174 1.31 79.94 29.17
C ARG A 174 2.52 79.11 29.61
N LYS A 175 3.49 79.78 30.15
CA LYS A 175 4.70 79.29 30.79
C LYS A 175 4.37 78.38 31.97
N GLY A 176 5.12 77.32 32.17
CA GLY A 176 5.27 76.61 33.43
C GLY A 176 5.43 75.09 33.25
N GLY A 177 6.61 74.49 33.45
CA GLY A 177 6.76 73.10 33.77
C GLY A 177 7.75 72.31 32.96
N PHE A 178 9.02 72.66 32.85
CA PHE A 178 10.10 71.90 32.19
C PHE A 178 10.71 70.79 33.09
N GLN A 179 10.05 70.42 34.20
CA GLN A 179 10.54 69.41 35.17
C GLN A 179 9.79 68.08 35.09
N GLY A 180 8.64 67.96 34.39
CA GLY A 180 7.83 66.78 34.34
C GLY A 180 8.28 65.69 33.24
N SER A 181 8.98 66.16 32.21
CA SER A 181 9.35 65.25 31.11
C SER A 181 10.61 64.41 31.39
N LYS A 182 11.57 65.01 32.10
CA LYS A 182 12.80 64.25 32.47
C LYS A 182 12.50 63.18 33.53
N ARG A 183 11.65 63.45 34.49
CA ARG A 183 11.24 62.43 35.48
C ARG A 183 10.49 61.26 34.87
N ARG A 184 9.61 61.50 33.88
CA ARG A 184 8.93 60.44 33.14
C ARG A 184 9.90 59.63 32.24
N GLN A 185 10.89 60.24 31.63
CA GLN A 185 11.92 59.55 30.89
C GLN A 185 12.82 58.71 31.78
N GLU A 186 13.21 59.23 32.93
CA GLU A 186 14.01 58.48 33.91
C GLU A 186 13.21 57.33 34.56
N GLU A 187 11.90 57.48 34.77
CA GLU A 187 11.03 56.37 35.19
C GLU A 187 10.81 55.33 34.12
N GLN A 188 10.65 55.74 32.87
CA GLN A 188 10.59 54.81 31.75
C GLN A 188 11.92 54.05 31.51
N GLU A 189 13.06 54.72 31.65
CA GLU A 189 14.36 54.07 31.59
C GLU A 189 14.59 53.11 32.76
N LYS A 190 14.18 53.49 33.99
CA LYS A 190 14.23 52.58 35.14
C LYS A 190 13.33 51.37 34.97
N MET A 191 12.08 51.58 34.51
CA MET A 191 11.17 50.45 34.19
C MET A 191 11.73 49.54 33.10
N ARG A 192 12.35 50.09 32.05
CA ARG A 192 12.99 49.33 30.98
C ARG A 192 14.22 48.57 31.46
N ARG A 193 15.04 49.17 32.39
CA ARG A 193 16.16 48.46 33.04
C ARG A 193 15.66 47.34 33.96
N LEU A 194 14.59 47.58 34.73
CA LEU A 194 13.98 46.56 35.58
C LEU A 194 13.36 45.44 34.77
N GLN A 195 12.68 45.74 33.64
CA GLN A 195 12.17 44.73 32.70
C GLN A 195 13.31 43.92 32.05
N LEU A 196 14.44 44.56 31.72
CA LEU A 196 15.63 43.91 31.22
C LEU A 196 16.32 43.04 32.28
N GLU A 197 16.32 43.43 33.53
CA GLU A 197 16.86 42.62 34.65
C GLU A 197 15.94 41.47 35.02
N ILE A 198 14.63 41.65 34.96
CA ILE A 198 13.63 40.59 35.17
C ILE A 198 13.74 39.58 34.00
N ALA A 199 13.84 40.05 32.74
CA ALA A 199 14.02 39.19 31.56
C ALA A 199 15.36 38.44 31.56
N LYS A 200 16.41 38.94 32.25
CA LYS A 200 17.69 38.23 32.44
C LYS A 200 17.64 37.19 33.58
N LYS A 201 16.70 37.33 34.53
CA LYS A 201 16.56 36.44 35.70
C LYS A 201 15.52 35.33 35.49
N THR A 202 14.61 35.46 34.52
CA THR A 202 13.67 34.38 34.16
C THR A 202 14.40 33.35 33.31
N PRO A 203 14.39 32.05 33.67
CA PRO A 203 14.97 31.02 32.85
C PRO A 203 14.24 30.97 31.49
N LEU A 204 15.00 30.90 30.41
CA LEU A 204 14.46 30.83 29.05
C LEU A 204 13.72 29.52 28.90
N THR A 205 12.43 29.55 28.58
CA THR A 205 11.67 28.35 28.22
C THR A 205 11.94 28.03 26.78
N VAL A 206 12.44 26.78 26.50
CA VAL A 206 12.76 26.28 25.17
C VAL A 206 11.80 25.15 24.86
N LYS A 207 11.14 25.25 23.73
CA LYS A 207 10.32 24.15 23.19
C LYS A 207 11.19 23.23 22.37
N ILE A 208 11.16 21.94 22.66
CA ILE A 208 12.00 20.92 22.03
C ILE A 208 11.09 19.84 21.42
N PRO A 209 11.22 19.52 20.11
CA PRO A 209 10.53 18.40 19.48
C PRO A 209 11.16 17.06 19.89
N ASP A 210 10.56 15.93 19.49
CA ASP A 210 11.05 14.59 19.81
C ASP A 210 12.48 14.30 19.28
N ALA A 211 12.87 14.96 18.19
CA ALA A 211 14.23 14.95 17.69
C ALA A 211 14.63 16.35 17.21
N ILE A 212 15.83 16.82 17.58
CA ILE A 212 16.31 18.17 17.24
C ILE A 212 17.78 18.16 16.86
N GLY A 213 18.15 18.97 15.85
CA GLY A 213 19.56 19.17 15.49
C GLY A 213 20.29 19.98 16.57
N VAL A 214 21.53 19.59 16.88
CA VAL A 214 22.37 20.26 17.91
C VAL A 214 22.53 21.75 17.62
N GLY A 215 22.67 22.13 16.35
CA GLY A 215 22.76 23.53 15.94
C GLY A 215 21.46 24.31 16.16
N GLU A 216 20.32 23.67 15.93
CA GLU A 216 18.99 24.26 16.16
C GLU A 216 18.70 24.40 17.64
N LEU A 217 19.01 23.40 18.47
CA LEU A 217 18.90 23.46 19.92
C LEU A 217 19.72 24.62 20.47
N ALA A 218 20.97 24.81 20.01
CA ALA A 218 21.81 25.92 20.39
C ALA A 218 21.16 27.28 20.08
N SER A 219 20.57 27.40 18.87
CA SER A 219 19.85 28.60 18.43
C SER A 219 18.62 28.90 19.30
N ARG A 220 17.81 27.86 19.60
CA ARG A 220 16.62 27.98 20.45
C ARG A 220 16.96 28.36 21.88
N MET A 221 18.05 27.85 22.44
CA MET A 221 18.60 28.21 23.75
C MET A 221 19.34 29.55 23.78
N LYS A 222 19.55 30.19 22.62
CA LYS A 222 20.38 31.40 22.47
C LYS A 222 21.80 31.23 23.03
N LYS A 223 22.37 30.02 22.87
CA LYS A 223 23.71 29.63 23.27
C LYS A 223 24.58 29.36 22.06
N THR A 224 25.90 29.31 22.25
CA THR A 224 26.80 28.96 21.17
C THR A 224 26.78 27.43 20.95
N GLY A 225 26.82 26.98 19.67
CA GLY A 225 26.87 25.55 19.36
C GLY A 225 28.04 24.83 20.02
N ALA A 226 29.16 25.52 20.20
CA ALA A 226 30.32 24.96 20.90
C ALA A 226 30.08 24.67 22.40
N GLU A 227 29.25 25.49 23.09
CA GLU A 227 28.84 25.23 24.47
C GLU A 227 27.97 23.99 24.56
N VAL A 228 27.01 23.84 23.63
CA VAL A 228 26.10 22.68 23.57
C VAL A 228 26.89 21.38 23.28
N VAL A 229 27.76 21.39 22.28
CA VAL A 229 28.63 20.25 21.95
C VAL A 229 29.54 19.88 23.13
N LYS A 230 30.09 20.88 23.83
CA LYS A 230 30.91 20.64 25.02
C LYS A 230 30.17 20.00 26.17
N THR A 231 28.90 20.39 26.35
CA THR A 231 28.01 19.80 27.36
C THR A 231 27.59 18.40 26.96
N LEU A 232 27.30 18.15 25.67
CA LEU A 232 27.07 16.81 25.11
C LEU A 232 28.26 15.88 25.37
N MET A 233 29.47 16.33 25.09
CA MET A 233 30.70 15.55 25.34
C MET A 233 30.90 15.25 26.84
N LYS A 234 30.57 16.18 27.74
CA LYS A 234 30.64 15.93 29.19
C LYS A 234 29.68 14.82 29.62
N ASN A 235 28.52 14.76 28.99
CA ASN A 235 27.49 13.76 29.27
C ASN A 235 27.72 12.46 28.48
N GLY A 236 28.85 12.34 27.75
CA GLY A 236 29.24 11.12 27.07
C GLY A 236 28.65 10.93 25.66
N VAL A 237 27.95 11.96 25.15
CA VAL A 237 27.40 11.94 23.80
C VAL A 237 28.32 12.67 22.85
N MET A 238 28.89 11.95 21.89
CA MET A 238 29.71 12.52 20.80
C MET A 238 28.79 12.90 19.64
N ALA A 239 28.42 14.16 19.56
CA ALA A 239 27.61 14.70 18.48
C ALA A 239 28.23 15.97 17.90
N SER A 240 28.13 16.13 16.59
CA SER A 240 28.53 17.32 15.85
C SER A 240 27.37 18.33 15.80
N LEU A 241 27.59 19.53 15.25
CA LEU A 241 26.53 20.55 15.10
C LEU A 241 25.42 20.15 14.13
N SER A 242 25.71 19.24 13.22
CA SER A 242 24.75 18.74 12.21
C SER A 242 23.97 17.50 12.64
N ASP A 243 24.39 16.89 13.77
CA ASP A 243 23.75 15.66 14.23
C ASP A 243 22.42 15.96 14.92
N VAL A 244 21.53 14.98 14.86
CA VAL A 244 20.20 15.06 15.48
C VAL A 244 20.25 14.29 16.80
N ILE A 245 19.71 14.88 17.85
CA ILE A 245 19.61 14.29 19.20
C ILE A 245 18.15 14.14 19.59
N ASP A 246 17.87 13.15 20.43
CA ASP A 246 16.55 12.87 20.99
C ASP A 246 16.14 13.92 22.04
N PHE A 247 14.83 13.98 22.31
CA PHE A 247 14.24 14.91 23.27
C PHE A 247 14.88 14.79 24.67
N ASP A 248 15.08 13.55 25.15
CA ASP A 248 15.58 13.31 26.51
C ASP A 248 17.01 13.85 26.67
N THR A 249 17.86 13.61 25.67
CA THR A 249 19.24 14.15 25.64
C THR A 249 19.21 15.68 25.53
N ALA A 250 18.37 16.23 24.67
CA ALA A 250 18.26 17.66 24.47
C ALA A 250 17.70 18.36 25.73
N ALA A 251 16.76 17.74 26.45
CA ALA A 251 16.17 18.25 27.68
C ALA A 251 17.19 18.33 28.82
N ILE A 252 17.97 17.25 29.01
CA ILE A 252 19.04 17.20 30.02
C ILE A 252 20.04 18.34 29.81
N ILE A 253 20.44 18.54 28.56
CA ILE A 253 21.42 19.58 28.21
C ILE A 253 20.86 20.99 28.39
N ALA A 254 19.59 21.17 27.99
CA ALA A 254 18.92 22.46 28.15
C ALA A 254 18.73 22.83 29.64
N GLU A 255 18.41 21.86 30.49
CA GLU A 255 18.31 22.06 31.96
C GLU A 255 19.70 22.35 32.57
N GLU A 256 20.76 21.62 32.17
CA GLU A 256 22.14 21.90 32.65
C GLU A 256 22.62 23.32 32.25
N LEU A 257 22.17 23.78 31.09
CA LEU A 257 22.46 25.15 30.62
C LEU A 257 21.52 26.23 31.18
N GLY A 258 20.58 25.85 32.09
CA GLY A 258 19.71 26.75 32.84
C GLY A 258 18.45 27.19 32.07
N CYS A 259 18.01 26.46 31.08
CA CYS A 259 16.75 26.65 30.35
C CYS A 259 15.64 25.75 30.94
N LYS A 260 14.41 26.22 30.92
CA LYS A 260 13.24 25.35 31.15
C LYS A 260 12.86 24.68 29.85
N VAL A 261 12.54 23.40 29.90
CA VAL A 261 12.16 22.62 28.72
C VAL A 261 10.65 22.42 28.74
N GLU A 262 10.05 22.64 27.57
CA GLU A 262 8.67 22.23 27.26
C GLU A 262 8.72 21.34 26.01
N LYS A 263 7.99 20.24 26.06
CA LYS A 263 7.87 19.38 24.87
C LYS A 263 7.06 20.14 23.81
N GLU A 264 7.65 20.31 22.63
CA GLU A 264 6.95 20.86 21.48
C GLU A 264 6.13 19.73 20.84
N VAL A 265 4.81 19.79 21.00
CA VAL A 265 3.91 18.91 20.24
C VAL A 265 3.91 19.45 18.82
N ILE A 266 4.67 18.79 17.94
CA ILE A 266 4.61 19.06 16.49
C ILE A 266 3.28 18.49 16.03
N VAL A 267 2.26 19.35 15.94
CA VAL A 267 1.02 18.97 15.28
C VAL A 267 1.34 18.81 13.80
N THR A 268 1.33 17.58 13.32
CA THR A 268 1.59 17.26 11.91
C THR A 268 0.55 17.94 11.01
N ILE A 269 0.87 18.09 9.72
CA ILE A 269 -0.10 18.62 8.73
C ILE A 269 -1.34 17.73 8.70
N GLU A 270 -1.15 16.44 8.91
CA GLU A 270 -2.23 15.44 8.99
C GLU A 270 -3.18 15.73 10.15
N GLU A 271 -2.69 15.89 11.36
CA GLU A 271 -3.50 16.18 12.56
C GLU A 271 -4.24 17.52 12.49
N ARG A 272 -3.77 18.46 11.65
CA ARG A 272 -4.47 19.73 11.40
C ARG A 272 -5.57 19.64 10.38
N LEU A 273 -5.41 18.75 9.40
CA LEU A 273 -6.31 18.58 8.26
C LEU A 273 -7.39 17.55 8.53
N ILE A 274 -7.01 16.45 9.16
CA ILE A 274 -7.87 15.32 9.44
C ILE A 274 -8.44 15.50 10.85
N ASP A 275 -9.73 15.64 10.94
CA ASP A 275 -10.44 15.68 12.21
C ASP A 275 -10.50 14.27 12.80
N THR A 276 -9.64 13.99 13.78
CA THR A 276 -9.57 12.68 14.48
C THR A 276 -10.32 12.70 15.82
N ALA A 277 -11.05 13.78 16.13
CA ALA A 277 -11.80 13.88 17.38
C ALA A 277 -12.87 12.77 17.45
N GLU A 278 -13.01 12.15 18.61
CA GLU A 278 -14.07 11.18 18.86
C GLU A 278 -15.44 11.84 18.78
N ASP A 279 -16.40 11.18 18.14
CA ASP A 279 -17.76 11.67 18.00
C ASP A 279 -18.49 11.57 19.35
N LYS A 280 -19.35 12.56 19.64
CA LYS A 280 -20.21 12.51 20.83
C LYS A 280 -21.37 11.57 20.58
N GLU A 281 -21.76 10.80 21.59
CA GLU A 281 -22.89 9.87 21.51
C GLU A 281 -24.21 10.53 21.05
N GLU A 282 -24.38 11.82 21.33
CA GLU A 282 -25.58 12.60 20.96
C GLU A 282 -25.66 12.90 19.46
N ASP A 283 -24.53 12.88 18.74
CA ASP A 283 -24.42 13.18 17.30
C ASP A 283 -24.43 11.93 16.43
N LEU A 284 -24.46 10.73 17.06
CA LEU A 284 -24.43 9.44 16.37
C LEU A 284 -25.82 9.00 15.95
N GLU A 285 -26.01 8.75 14.64
CA GLU A 285 -27.22 8.19 14.05
C GLU A 285 -26.98 6.75 13.56
N PRO A 286 -28.00 5.86 13.58
CA PRO A 286 -27.89 4.53 13.00
C PRO A 286 -27.58 4.61 11.51
N ARG A 287 -26.59 3.81 11.03
CA ARG A 287 -26.25 3.72 9.62
C ARG A 287 -26.58 2.37 9.01
N ALA A 288 -26.73 2.33 7.70
CA ALA A 288 -26.94 1.10 6.96
C ALA A 288 -25.72 0.16 7.11
N PRO A 289 -25.91 -1.17 7.26
CA PRO A 289 -24.83 -2.12 7.26
C PRO A 289 -24.17 -2.21 5.89
N VAL A 290 -22.86 -2.41 5.89
CA VAL A 290 -22.06 -2.72 4.71
C VAL A 290 -21.68 -4.19 4.75
N VAL A 291 -22.07 -4.94 3.74
CA VAL A 291 -21.98 -6.40 3.69
C VAL A 291 -21.10 -6.84 2.54
N VAL A 292 -20.09 -7.64 2.81
CA VAL A 292 -19.30 -8.27 1.76
C VAL A 292 -19.77 -9.67 1.45
N VAL A 293 -19.79 -10.04 0.17
CA VAL A 293 -20.12 -11.40 -0.27
C VAL A 293 -18.85 -12.10 -0.74
N MET A 294 -18.52 -13.20 -0.08
CA MET A 294 -17.28 -13.96 -0.29
C MET A 294 -17.57 -15.45 -0.54
N GLY A 295 -16.56 -16.17 -0.98
CA GLY A 295 -16.62 -17.62 -1.22
C GLY A 295 -15.93 -18.03 -2.51
N HIS A 296 -15.96 -19.32 -2.81
CA HIS A 296 -15.30 -19.92 -3.96
C HIS A 296 -15.92 -19.47 -5.31
N VAL A 297 -15.18 -19.62 -6.40
CA VAL A 297 -15.71 -19.47 -7.77
C VAL A 297 -16.84 -20.49 -7.97
N ASP A 298 -17.84 -20.16 -8.78
CA ASP A 298 -19.00 -21.01 -9.11
C ASP A 298 -19.91 -21.43 -7.95
N HIS A 299 -19.68 -20.94 -6.72
CA HIS A 299 -20.63 -21.12 -5.60
C HIS A 299 -21.88 -20.24 -5.69
N GLY A 300 -21.96 -19.38 -6.70
CA GLY A 300 -23.15 -18.59 -7.02
C GLY A 300 -23.24 -17.24 -6.29
N LYS A 301 -22.12 -16.63 -5.90
CA LYS A 301 -22.07 -15.28 -5.30
C LYS A 301 -22.77 -14.24 -6.19
N THR A 302 -22.30 -14.10 -7.43
CA THR A 302 -22.84 -13.14 -8.39
C THR A 302 -24.31 -13.44 -8.73
N SER A 303 -24.69 -14.73 -8.80
CA SER A 303 -26.10 -15.13 -9.00
C SER A 303 -27.00 -14.73 -7.82
N LEU A 304 -26.50 -14.87 -6.58
CA LEU A 304 -27.22 -14.40 -5.38
C LEU A 304 -27.42 -12.88 -5.43
N LEU A 305 -26.35 -12.15 -5.75
CA LEU A 305 -26.39 -10.70 -5.84
C LEU A 305 -27.24 -10.20 -7.01
N ASP A 306 -27.23 -10.89 -8.16
CA ASP A 306 -28.10 -10.60 -9.29
C ASP A 306 -29.60 -10.77 -8.92
N TYR A 307 -29.93 -11.81 -8.16
CA TYR A 307 -31.28 -12.00 -7.65
C TYR A 307 -31.69 -10.86 -6.71
N ILE A 308 -30.82 -10.50 -5.76
CA ILE A 308 -31.09 -9.41 -4.80
C ILE A 308 -31.26 -8.06 -5.52
N ARG A 309 -30.50 -7.82 -6.58
CA ARG A 309 -30.59 -6.58 -7.40
C ARG A 309 -31.74 -6.57 -8.40
N ASN A 310 -32.34 -7.71 -8.72
CA ASN A 310 -33.16 -7.91 -9.89
C ASN A 310 -32.43 -7.52 -11.20
N ALA A 311 -31.17 -7.94 -11.37
CA ALA A 311 -30.30 -7.62 -12.48
C ALA A 311 -29.63 -8.88 -13.04
N HIS A 312 -28.98 -8.79 -14.21
CA HIS A 312 -28.25 -9.90 -14.84
C HIS A 312 -26.82 -9.45 -15.18
N VAL A 313 -26.02 -9.14 -14.18
CA VAL A 313 -24.65 -8.65 -14.35
C VAL A 313 -23.73 -9.81 -14.73
N ALA A 314 -23.89 -10.98 -14.12
CA ALA A 314 -23.10 -12.19 -14.41
C ALA A 314 -23.07 -12.57 -15.89
N ALA A 315 -24.19 -12.38 -16.61
CA ALA A 315 -24.27 -12.67 -18.04
C ALA A 315 -23.47 -11.68 -18.92
N GLY A 316 -23.15 -10.51 -18.40
CA GLY A 316 -22.39 -9.47 -19.11
C GLY A 316 -20.88 -9.48 -18.85
N GLU A 317 -20.43 -10.19 -17.84
CA GLU A 317 -19.01 -10.27 -17.47
C GLU A 317 -18.22 -11.24 -18.36
N ALA A 318 -16.97 -10.88 -18.68
CA ALA A 318 -16.09 -11.71 -19.48
C ALA A 318 -15.75 -13.02 -18.75
N GLY A 319 -16.01 -14.15 -19.38
CA GLY A 319 -15.81 -15.48 -18.76
C GLY A 319 -16.90 -15.86 -17.73
N GLY A 320 -17.93 -15.04 -17.51
CA GLY A 320 -18.98 -15.31 -16.53
C GLY A 320 -18.52 -15.24 -15.08
N ILE A 321 -17.38 -14.61 -14.83
CA ILE A 321 -16.76 -14.46 -13.49
C ILE A 321 -16.59 -12.99 -13.12
N THR A 322 -16.91 -12.65 -11.86
CA THR A 322 -16.69 -11.29 -11.32
C THR A 322 -15.19 -11.03 -11.16
N GLN A 323 -14.71 -9.93 -11.77
CA GLN A 323 -13.31 -9.53 -11.76
C GLN A 323 -13.08 -8.14 -11.17
N HIS A 324 -14.14 -7.42 -10.82
CA HIS A 324 -14.14 -6.08 -10.19
C HIS A 324 -14.91 -6.11 -8.87
N ILE A 325 -14.61 -5.15 -7.98
CA ILE A 325 -15.42 -4.98 -6.77
C ILE A 325 -16.64 -4.13 -7.12
N GLY A 326 -17.81 -4.74 -7.08
CA GLY A 326 -19.10 -4.04 -7.22
C GLY A 326 -19.63 -3.54 -5.88
N ALA A 327 -20.05 -2.28 -5.80
CA ALA A 327 -20.70 -1.73 -4.61
C ALA A 327 -22.07 -1.15 -4.95
N TYR A 328 -23.11 -1.51 -4.20
CA TYR A 328 -24.46 -1.04 -4.47
C TYR A 328 -25.36 -1.15 -3.24
N GLN A 329 -26.44 -0.38 -3.24
CA GLN A 329 -27.44 -0.38 -2.17
C GLN A 329 -28.74 -1.04 -2.62
N VAL A 330 -29.32 -1.82 -1.71
CA VAL A 330 -30.63 -2.44 -1.86
C VAL A 330 -31.50 -2.07 -0.66
N ASN A 331 -32.77 -1.77 -0.92
CA ASN A 331 -33.75 -1.57 0.14
C ASN A 331 -34.53 -2.88 0.35
N VAL A 332 -34.44 -3.42 1.56
CA VAL A 332 -35.11 -4.65 1.98
C VAL A 332 -36.03 -4.32 3.13
N GLN A 333 -37.34 -4.48 2.92
CA GLN A 333 -38.38 -4.23 3.94
C GLN A 333 -38.28 -2.84 4.62
N GLY A 334 -37.83 -1.82 3.87
CA GLY A 334 -37.65 -0.45 4.39
C GLY A 334 -36.33 -0.15 5.02
N LYS A 335 -35.41 -1.14 5.20
CA LYS A 335 -34.04 -0.97 5.64
C LYS A 335 -33.08 -1.02 4.44
N THR A 336 -32.09 -0.16 4.42
CA THR A 336 -31.08 -0.12 3.35
C THR A 336 -29.89 -0.98 3.75
N ILE A 337 -29.43 -1.84 2.85
CA ILE A 337 -28.20 -2.64 2.99
C ILE A 337 -27.27 -2.29 1.84
N THR A 338 -25.99 -2.07 2.13
CA THR A 338 -24.95 -1.86 1.12
C THR A 338 -24.18 -3.15 0.91
N PHE A 339 -24.18 -3.67 -0.31
CA PHE A 339 -23.45 -4.88 -0.68
C PHE A 339 -22.15 -4.54 -1.40
N LEU A 340 -21.08 -5.28 -1.07
CA LEU A 340 -19.83 -5.33 -1.79
C LEU A 340 -19.64 -6.74 -2.39
N ASP A 341 -19.61 -6.80 -3.73
CA ASP A 341 -19.31 -8.03 -4.47
C ASP A 341 -17.81 -8.17 -4.65
N THR A 342 -17.24 -9.32 -4.26
CA THR A 342 -15.82 -9.58 -4.39
C THR A 342 -15.54 -10.77 -5.31
N PRO A 343 -14.48 -10.67 -6.18
CA PRO A 343 -14.06 -11.78 -7.02
C PRO A 343 -13.68 -13.02 -6.20
N GLY A 344 -14.13 -14.21 -6.64
CA GLY A 344 -13.83 -15.47 -5.94
C GLY A 344 -12.46 -16.07 -6.24
N HIS A 345 -11.84 -15.69 -7.36
CA HIS A 345 -10.59 -16.30 -7.83
C HIS A 345 -9.36 -15.95 -6.93
N GLU A 346 -8.43 -16.90 -6.77
CA GLU A 346 -7.22 -16.76 -5.95
C GLU A 346 -6.39 -15.51 -6.30
N ALA A 347 -6.29 -15.16 -7.58
CA ALA A 347 -5.58 -13.97 -8.02
C ALA A 347 -6.04 -12.67 -7.32
N PHE A 348 -7.28 -12.61 -6.85
CA PHE A 348 -7.89 -11.42 -6.24
C PHE A 348 -7.90 -11.42 -4.70
N THR A 349 -6.95 -12.12 -4.06
CA THR A 349 -6.79 -12.16 -2.59
C THR A 349 -6.79 -10.77 -1.95
N ALA A 350 -6.04 -9.80 -2.53
CA ALA A 350 -6.00 -8.43 -2.03
C ALA A 350 -7.37 -7.72 -2.06
N MET A 351 -8.19 -8.00 -3.07
CA MET A 351 -9.54 -7.44 -3.16
C MET A 351 -10.47 -8.02 -2.09
N ARG A 352 -10.37 -9.32 -1.77
CA ARG A 352 -11.15 -9.95 -0.68
C ARG A 352 -10.74 -9.42 0.68
N ALA A 353 -9.43 -9.31 0.95
CA ALA A 353 -8.92 -8.72 2.19
C ALA A 353 -9.42 -7.29 2.38
N ARG A 354 -9.34 -6.47 1.33
CA ARG A 354 -9.86 -5.09 1.32
C ARG A 354 -11.37 -5.06 1.56
N GLY A 355 -12.13 -5.92 0.86
CA GLY A 355 -13.57 -6.05 1.06
C GLY A 355 -13.92 -6.34 2.52
N ALA A 356 -13.21 -7.28 3.18
CA ALA A 356 -13.42 -7.58 4.59
C ALA A 356 -13.13 -6.38 5.51
N MET A 357 -12.03 -5.65 5.28
CA MET A 357 -11.62 -4.54 6.16
C MET A 357 -12.57 -3.35 6.15
N ILE A 358 -13.33 -3.17 5.07
CA ILE A 358 -14.20 -2.00 4.86
C ILE A 358 -15.64 -2.29 5.33
N THR A 359 -16.00 -3.55 5.59
CA THR A 359 -17.38 -4.00 5.81
C THR A 359 -17.66 -4.38 7.25
N ASP A 360 -18.96 -4.43 7.59
CA ASP A 360 -19.44 -4.74 8.93
C ASP A 360 -19.82 -6.22 9.09
N VAL A 361 -20.32 -6.86 8.01
CA VAL A 361 -20.78 -8.26 8.01
C VAL A 361 -20.28 -8.97 6.76
N ALA A 362 -19.86 -10.23 6.88
CA ALA A 362 -19.49 -11.08 5.76
C ALA A 362 -20.53 -12.17 5.50
N ILE A 363 -21.01 -12.29 4.26
CA ILE A 363 -21.77 -13.43 3.78
C ILE A 363 -20.83 -14.40 3.08
N LEU A 364 -20.65 -15.58 3.66
CA LEU A 364 -19.85 -16.65 3.09
C LEU A 364 -20.76 -17.59 2.28
N VAL A 365 -20.66 -17.55 0.96
CA VAL A 365 -21.45 -18.42 0.07
C VAL A 365 -20.72 -19.74 -0.17
N VAL A 366 -21.36 -20.83 0.20
CA VAL A 366 -20.85 -22.21 0.01
C VAL A 366 -21.87 -23.01 -0.78
N ALA A 367 -21.42 -23.68 -1.84
CA ALA A 367 -22.32 -24.53 -2.62
C ALA A 367 -22.58 -25.86 -1.91
N ALA A 368 -23.85 -26.28 -1.86
CA ALA A 368 -24.28 -27.49 -1.15
C ALA A 368 -23.75 -28.80 -1.76
N ASP A 369 -23.39 -28.77 -3.03
CA ASP A 369 -22.83 -29.89 -3.81
C ASP A 369 -21.29 -30.01 -3.66
N ASP A 370 -20.56 -28.90 -3.66
CA ASP A 370 -19.10 -28.89 -3.68
C ASP A 370 -18.47 -28.92 -2.26
N GLY A 371 -19.06 -28.20 -1.30
CA GLY A 371 -18.53 -28.06 0.05
C GLY A 371 -17.50 -26.95 0.22
N ILE A 372 -16.63 -27.06 1.24
CA ILE A 372 -15.61 -26.04 1.54
C ILE A 372 -14.39 -26.25 0.64
N MET A 373 -14.09 -25.22 -0.16
CA MET A 373 -12.97 -25.16 -1.09
C MET A 373 -11.84 -24.24 -0.54
N PRO A 374 -10.60 -24.31 -1.06
CA PRO A 374 -9.47 -23.52 -0.54
C PRO A 374 -9.76 -22.01 -0.47
N GLN A 375 -10.42 -21.43 -1.47
CA GLN A 375 -10.80 -20.02 -1.50
C GLN A 375 -11.90 -19.67 -0.47
N THR A 376 -12.71 -20.66 -0.08
CA THR A 376 -13.68 -20.50 1.03
C THR A 376 -12.93 -20.38 2.36
N VAL A 377 -11.90 -21.20 2.57
CA VAL A 377 -11.03 -21.14 3.76
C VAL A 377 -10.29 -19.80 3.82
N GLU A 378 -9.77 -19.33 2.70
CA GLU A 378 -9.15 -18.00 2.59
C GLU A 378 -10.13 -16.89 2.96
N SER A 379 -11.38 -16.98 2.48
CA SER A 379 -12.45 -16.00 2.81
C SER A 379 -12.77 -15.98 4.31
N ILE A 380 -12.83 -17.14 4.97
CA ILE A 380 -13.00 -17.26 6.42
C ILE A 380 -11.85 -16.57 7.16
N ASN A 381 -10.61 -16.83 6.72
CA ASN A 381 -9.44 -16.21 7.34
C ASN A 381 -9.43 -14.69 7.20
N HIS A 382 -9.83 -14.15 6.04
CA HIS A 382 -9.95 -12.69 5.86
C HIS A 382 -11.03 -12.07 6.73
N ALA A 383 -12.20 -12.70 6.85
CA ALA A 383 -13.27 -12.22 7.71
C ALA A 383 -12.88 -12.27 9.20
N LYS A 384 -12.20 -13.36 9.64
CA LYS A 384 -11.65 -13.46 11.00
C LYS A 384 -10.57 -12.42 11.27
N ALA A 385 -9.66 -12.19 10.31
CA ALA A 385 -8.60 -11.18 10.46
C ALA A 385 -9.16 -9.75 10.55
N ALA A 386 -10.29 -9.49 9.87
CA ALA A 386 -11.02 -8.22 9.96
C ALA A 386 -11.96 -8.16 11.18
N ASN A 387 -12.09 -9.24 11.95
CA ASN A 387 -12.95 -9.34 13.14
C ASN A 387 -14.43 -9.01 12.86
N ILE A 388 -14.94 -9.42 11.67
CA ILE A 388 -16.34 -9.22 11.28
C ILE A 388 -17.14 -10.51 11.42
N PRO A 389 -18.42 -10.45 11.84
CA PRO A 389 -19.29 -11.62 11.93
C PRO A 389 -19.54 -12.25 10.56
N ILE A 390 -19.59 -13.58 10.54
CA ILE A 390 -19.77 -14.37 9.32
C ILE A 390 -21.14 -15.01 9.33
N ILE A 391 -21.94 -14.74 8.30
CA ILE A 391 -23.18 -15.45 8.02
C ILE A 391 -22.91 -16.42 6.87
N VAL A 392 -23.22 -17.69 7.05
CA VAL A 392 -22.99 -18.72 6.02
C VAL A 392 -24.27 -18.93 5.20
N ALA A 393 -24.16 -18.71 3.90
CA ALA A 393 -25.22 -18.98 2.93
C ALA A 393 -24.91 -20.29 2.18
N ILE A 394 -25.62 -21.37 2.50
CA ILE A 394 -25.47 -22.63 1.78
C ILE A 394 -26.34 -22.58 0.52
N ASN A 395 -25.71 -22.37 -0.62
CA ASN A 395 -26.38 -22.17 -1.90
C ASN A 395 -26.55 -23.47 -2.70
N LYS A 396 -27.34 -23.40 -3.77
CA LYS A 396 -27.68 -24.51 -4.67
C LYS A 396 -28.53 -25.62 -4.00
N MET A 397 -29.39 -25.25 -3.07
CA MET A 397 -30.29 -26.21 -2.40
C MET A 397 -31.31 -26.87 -3.36
N ASP A 398 -31.48 -26.30 -4.55
CA ASP A 398 -32.30 -26.86 -5.65
C ASP A 398 -31.71 -28.13 -6.28
N LYS A 399 -30.45 -28.46 -6.03
CA LYS A 399 -29.81 -29.66 -6.56
C LYS A 399 -30.11 -30.91 -5.73
N PRO A 400 -30.33 -32.10 -6.37
CA PRO A 400 -30.59 -33.34 -5.64
C PRO A 400 -29.39 -33.85 -4.82
N GLU A 401 -28.18 -33.38 -5.14
CA GLU A 401 -26.92 -33.76 -4.48
C GLU A 401 -26.60 -32.85 -3.28
N ALA A 402 -27.48 -31.87 -2.98
CA ALA A 402 -27.27 -30.91 -1.91
C ALA A 402 -27.23 -31.60 -0.54
N ASN A 403 -26.14 -31.38 0.21
CA ASN A 403 -25.96 -31.95 1.54
C ASN A 403 -25.51 -30.83 2.53
N PRO A 404 -26.45 -30.12 3.17
CA PRO A 404 -26.10 -29.04 4.09
C PRO A 404 -25.43 -29.56 5.37
N GLU A 405 -25.78 -30.77 5.87
CA GLU A 405 -25.19 -31.30 7.11
C GLU A 405 -23.67 -31.55 6.96
N ARG A 406 -23.26 -32.06 5.81
CA ARG A 406 -21.82 -32.22 5.49
C ARG A 406 -21.08 -30.88 5.55
N ILE A 407 -21.70 -29.79 5.11
CA ILE A 407 -21.08 -28.46 5.14
C ILE A 407 -21.00 -27.96 6.58
N LYS A 408 -22.04 -28.14 7.40
CA LYS A 408 -22.04 -27.77 8.82
C LYS A 408 -20.91 -28.48 9.56
N GLU A 409 -20.69 -29.77 9.31
CA GLU A 409 -19.57 -30.53 9.88
C GLU A 409 -18.19 -30.00 9.41
N GLN A 410 -18.08 -29.61 8.15
CA GLN A 410 -16.84 -29.03 7.62
C GLN A 410 -16.53 -27.66 8.22
N LEU A 411 -17.54 -26.80 8.41
CA LEU A 411 -17.40 -25.46 8.99
C LEU A 411 -16.89 -25.51 10.44
N THR A 412 -17.30 -26.52 11.20
CA THR A 412 -16.83 -26.72 12.58
C THR A 412 -15.30 -26.88 12.67
N LYS A 413 -14.64 -27.42 11.63
CA LYS A 413 -13.17 -27.51 11.57
C LYS A 413 -12.49 -26.14 11.53
N TYR A 414 -13.21 -25.12 11.10
CA TYR A 414 -12.74 -23.75 11.01
C TYR A 414 -13.32 -22.85 12.10
N GLU A 415 -13.81 -23.46 13.21
CA GLU A 415 -14.38 -22.75 14.37
C GLU A 415 -15.67 -21.99 14.07
N LEU A 416 -16.35 -22.32 12.97
CA LEU A 416 -17.67 -21.81 12.62
C LEU A 416 -18.72 -22.85 13.04
N VAL A 417 -19.15 -22.77 14.30
CA VAL A 417 -20.13 -23.71 14.86
C VAL A 417 -21.53 -23.16 14.64
N PRO A 418 -22.45 -23.94 14.02
CA PRO A 418 -23.83 -23.54 13.83
C PRO A 418 -24.56 -23.22 15.14
N GLU A 419 -25.51 -22.28 15.11
CA GLU A 419 -26.39 -22.00 16.26
C GLU A 419 -27.14 -23.25 16.74
N GLU A 420 -27.57 -24.12 15.82
CA GLU A 420 -28.26 -25.39 16.13
C GLU A 420 -27.39 -26.33 17.01
N TRP A 421 -26.08 -26.20 16.95
CA TRP A 421 -25.12 -26.98 17.73
C TRP A 421 -24.53 -26.21 18.92
N GLY A 422 -25.12 -25.05 19.24
CA GLY A 422 -24.73 -24.21 20.36
C GLY A 422 -23.58 -23.24 20.08
N GLY A 423 -23.30 -22.96 18.81
CA GLY A 423 -22.36 -21.92 18.36
C GLY A 423 -23.03 -20.58 18.09
N GLU A 424 -22.26 -19.66 17.48
CA GLU A 424 -22.70 -18.29 17.19
C GLU A 424 -22.86 -18.04 15.68
N THR A 425 -22.57 -19.03 14.81
CA THR A 425 -22.59 -18.84 13.37
C THR A 425 -23.98 -19.09 12.80
N ILE A 426 -24.56 -18.08 12.17
CA ILE A 426 -25.85 -18.15 11.49
C ILE A 426 -25.66 -18.86 10.14
N ILE A 427 -26.46 -19.91 9.89
CA ILE A 427 -26.44 -20.66 8.63
C ILE A 427 -27.80 -20.57 7.95
N CYS A 428 -27.81 -20.07 6.71
CA CYS A 428 -28.99 -19.92 5.88
C CYS A 428 -28.90 -20.83 4.66
N PRO A 429 -29.74 -21.88 4.53
CA PRO A 429 -29.87 -22.61 3.29
C PRO A 429 -30.63 -21.76 2.26
N ILE A 430 -30.05 -21.62 1.06
CA ILE A 430 -30.61 -20.77 0.00
C ILE A 430 -30.52 -21.44 -1.37
N SER A 431 -31.33 -20.95 -2.31
CA SER A 431 -31.13 -21.19 -3.72
C SER A 431 -31.17 -19.86 -4.48
N ALA A 432 -30.00 -19.41 -4.96
CA ALA A 432 -29.91 -18.18 -5.76
C ALA A 432 -30.68 -18.27 -7.08
N LYS A 433 -30.95 -19.48 -7.57
CA LYS A 433 -31.67 -19.73 -8.82
C LYS A 433 -33.19 -19.62 -8.64
N THR A 434 -33.75 -20.17 -7.58
CA THR A 434 -35.20 -20.17 -7.31
C THR A 434 -35.62 -18.99 -6.44
N GLY A 435 -34.70 -18.38 -5.72
CA GLY A 435 -34.99 -17.31 -4.75
C GLY A 435 -35.32 -17.81 -3.36
N GLU A 436 -35.35 -19.11 -3.14
CA GLU A 436 -35.71 -19.72 -1.87
C GLU A 436 -34.69 -19.38 -0.78
N GLY A 437 -35.14 -18.98 0.41
CA GLY A 437 -34.31 -18.67 1.57
C GLY A 437 -33.57 -17.33 1.53
N ILE A 438 -33.66 -16.55 0.43
CA ILE A 438 -32.92 -15.27 0.31
C ILE A 438 -33.52 -14.21 1.23
N ASP A 439 -34.85 -14.13 1.36
CA ASP A 439 -35.48 -13.17 2.28
C ASP A 439 -35.07 -13.43 3.74
N ASN A 440 -34.95 -14.71 4.14
CA ASN A 440 -34.47 -15.09 5.46
C ASN A 440 -32.98 -14.71 5.65
N LEU A 441 -32.15 -14.92 4.64
CA LEU A 441 -30.75 -14.47 4.69
C LEU A 441 -30.65 -12.96 4.92
N LEU A 442 -31.43 -12.16 4.20
CA LEU A 442 -31.44 -10.71 4.34
C LEU A 442 -31.98 -10.24 5.71
N GLU A 443 -32.94 -10.97 6.28
CA GLU A 443 -33.43 -10.74 7.64
C GLU A 443 -32.34 -11.02 8.68
N MET A 444 -31.60 -12.13 8.55
CA MET A 444 -30.48 -12.46 9.43
C MET A 444 -29.33 -11.43 9.33
N VAL A 445 -29.06 -10.92 8.13
CA VAL A 445 -28.09 -9.82 7.95
C VAL A 445 -28.53 -8.56 8.71
N ASN A 446 -29.79 -8.18 8.60
CA ASN A 446 -30.34 -7.03 9.33
C ASN A 446 -30.28 -7.24 10.85
N LEU A 447 -30.60 -8.43 11.33
CA LEU A 447 -30.57 -8.78 12.76
C LEU A 447 -29.11 -8.69 13.29
N THR A 448 -28.16 -9.27 12.57
CA THR A 448 -26.73 -9.21 12.94
C THR A 448 -26.25 -7.75 12.98
N ALA A 449 -26.65 -6.93 12.02
CA ALA A 449 -26.30 -5.51 11.99
C ALA A 449 -26.91 -4.71 13.16
N GLU A 450 -28.13 -5.03 13.55
CA GLU A 450 -28.77 -4.42 14.73
C GLU A 450 -28.07 -4.78 16.04
N MET A 451 -27.59 -6.03 16.16
CA MET A 451 -26.82 -6.46 17.32
C MET A 451 -25.47 -5.72 17.44
N GLN A 452 -24.90 -5.28 16.32
CA GLN A 452 -23.66 -4.51 16.32
C GLN A 452 -23.84 -3.01 16.64
N GLU A 453 -25.09 -2.52 16.69
CA GLU A 453 -25.42 -1.09 16.93
C GLU A 453 -24.63 -0.13 16.03
N LEU A 454 -24.61 -0.36 14.72
CA LEU A 454 -23.84 0.43 13.77
C LEU A 454 -24.30 1.90 13.76
N LYS A 455 -23.41 2.81 14.17
CA LYS A 455 -23.66 4.25 14.28
C LYS A 455 -22.64 5.04 13.49
N ALA A 456 -23.01 6.20 12.98
CA ALA A 456 -22.12 7.16 12.35
C ALA A 456 -22.64 8.59 12.55
N ASN A 457 -21.76 9.59 12.47
CA ASN A 457 -22.11 10.98 12.58
C ASN A 457 -22.28 11.63 11.19
N PRO A 458 -23.49 11.86 10.68
CA PRO A 458 -23.69 12.44 9.36
C PRO A 458 -23.25 13.91 9.25
N ASN A 459 -23.12 14.62 10.35
CA ASN A 459 -22.84 16.07 10.37
C ASN A 459 -21.36 16.40 10.29
N ARG A 460 -20.46 15.41 10.22
CA ARG A 460 -19.01 15.55 10.13
C ARG A 460 -18.53 15.62 8.68
N SER A 461 -17.27 16.04 8.47
CA SER A 461 -16.57 15.89 7.18
C SER A 461 -16.49 14.42 6.79
N ALA A 462 -16.73 14.11 5.52
CA ALA A 462 -16.75 12.73 5.05
C ALA A 462 -15.40 12.04 5.22
N HIS A 463 -15.45 10.82 5.72
CA HIS A 463 -14.33 9.90 5.85
C HIS A 463 -14.79 8.52 5.41
N GLY A 464 -13.90 7.74 4.81
CA GLY A 464 -14.18 6.39 4.37
C GLY A 464 -13.06 5.81 3.52
N ALA A 465 -13.35 4.79 2.73
CA ALA A 465 -12.35 4.06 1.96
C ALA A 465 -12.62 4.08 0.45
N VAL A 466 -11.54 3.99 -0.33
CA VAL A 466 -11.59 3.83 -1.79
C VAL A 466 -11.80 2.35 -2.10
N ILE A 467 -12.94 2.01 -2.67
CA ILE A 467 -13.24 0.63 -3.10
C ILE A 467 -12.42 0.29 -4.33
N GLU A 468 -12.51 1.13 -5.36
CA GLU A 468 -11.89 0.92 -6.66
C GLU A 468 -11.61 2.25 -7.35
N ALA A 469 -10.59 2.28 -8.22
CA ALA A 469 -10.25 3.47 -8.98
C ALA A 469 -9.85 3.12 -10.41
N ARG A 470 -10.26 3.98 -11.36
CA ARG A 470 -10.02 3.79 -12.80
C ARG A 470 -9.70 5.11 -13.49
N LEU A 471 -9.08 5.02 -14.66
CA LEU A 471 -8.80 6.17 -15.51
C LEU A 471 -9.69 6.14 -16.74
N ASP A 472 -10.66 7.06 -16.81
CA ASP A 472 -11.53 7.23 -17.97
C ASP A 472 -10.95 8.27 -18.93
N LYS A 473 -10.94 8.00 -20.25
CA LYS A 473 -10.40 8.92 -21.27
C LYS A 473 -11.12 10.26 -21.34
N GLY A 474 -12.43 10.29 -21.04
CA GLY A 474 -13.26 11.50 -21.15
C GLY A 474 -13.43 12.22 -19.83
N ARG A 475 -13.53 11.48 -18.74
CA ARG A 475 -13.84 11.98 -17.40
C ARG A 475 -12.61 12.18 -16.52
N GLY A 476 -11.46 11.58 -16.89
CA GLY A 476 -10.22 11.56 -16.10
C GLY A 476 -10.25 10.50 -15.02
N PRO A 477 -9.53 10.70 -13.90
CA PRO A 477 -9.57 9.79 -12.76
C PRO A 477 -10.98 9.71 -12.18
N VAL A 478 -11.46 8.49 -12.01
CA VAL A 478 -12.77 8.12 -11.44
C VAL A 478 -12.50 7.18 -10.29
N ALA A 479 -13.06 7.45 -9.12
CA ALA A 479 -12.93 6.58 -7.96
C ALA A 479 -14.29 6.23 -7.39
N THR A 480 -14.49 4.99 -6.98
CA THR A 480 -15.64 4.52 -6.23
C THR A 480 -15.27 4.56 -4.76
N LEU A 481 -15.97 5.38 -3.99
CA LEU A 481 -15.77 5.58 -2.56
C LEU A 481 -16.89 4.95 -1.77
N LEU A 482 -16.60 4.44 -0.60
CA LEU A 482 -17.57 4.11 0.43
C LEU A 482 -17.43 5.11 1.57
N VAL A 483 -18.45 5.89 1.81
CA VAL A 483 -18.50 6.80 2.94
C VAL A 483 -18.77 5.99 4.20
N GLN A 484 -17.89 6.02 5.18
CA GLN A 484 -18.07 5.31 6.46
C GLN A 484 -18.63 6.24 7.54
N ASN A 485 -18.17 7.48 7.57
CA ASN A 485 -18.62 8.50 8.52
C ASN A 485 -18.68 9.87 7.83
N GLY A 486 -19.56 10.75 8.31
CA GLY A 486 -19.75 12.07 7.74
C GLY A 486 -20.60 12.09 6.47
N THR A 487 -20.72 13.26 5.86
CA THR A 487 -21.44 13.46 4.60
C THR A 487 -20.52 14.09 3.56
N LEU A 488 -20.35 13.41 2.43
CA LEU A 488 -19.62 13.91 1.28
C LEU A 488 -20.50 14.78 0.40
N LYS A 489 -20.07 16.00 0.09
CA LYS A 489 -20.83 16.95 -0.74
C LYS A 489 -20.11 17.25 -2.04
N GLN A 490 -20.89 17.58 -3.07
CA GLN A 490 -20.34 18.07 -4.32
C GLN A 490 -19.59 19.39 -4.07
N GLY A 491 -18.32 19.47 -4.48
CA GLY A 491 -17.45 20.64 -4.27
C GLY A 491 -16.41 20.44 -3.16
N ASP A 492 -16.53 19.43 -2.32
CA ASP A 492 -15.56 19.12 -1.27
C ASP A 492 -14.20 18.76 -1.85
N VAL A 493 -13.16 19.08 -1.10
CA VAL A 493 -11.79 18.66 -1.41
C VAL A 493 -11.52 17.36 -0.70
N ILE A 494 -11.06 16.35 -1.43
CA ILE A 494 -10.78 15.02 -0.90
C ILE A 494 -9.30 14.72 -1.03
N ILE A 495 -8.74 14.12 0.01
CA ILE A 495 -7.44 13.45 0.01
C ILE A 495 -7.71 11.95 0.07
N ALA A 496 -7.11 11.17 -0.84
CA ALA A 496 -7.12 9.72 -0.78
C ALA A 496 -5.70 9.21 -1.05
N GLY A 497 -5.05 8.67 -0.01
CA GLY A 497 -3.65 8.24 -0.09
C GLY A 497 -2.72 9.36 -0.61
N THR A 498 -2.20 9.16 -1.83
CA THR A 498 -1.34 10.12 -2.55
C THR A 498 -2.06 10.94 -3.61
N ALA A 499 -3.38 10.87 -3.68
CA ALA A 499 -4.19 11.64 -4.62
C ALA A 499 -5.01 12.71 -3.89
N VAL A 500 -5.12 13.89 -4.48
CA VAL A 500 -5.96 14.99 -4.00
C VAL A 500 -6.81 15.51 -5.16
N GLY A 501 -8.03 15.91 -4.86
CA GLY A 501 -8.89 16.50 -5.87
C GLY A 501 -10.15 17.13 -5.27
N ARG A 502 -10.89 17.82 -6.13
CA ARG A 502 -12.17 18.40 -5.76
C ARG A 502 -13.30 17.63 -6.43
N VAL A 503 -14.27 17.20 -5.67
CA VAL A 503 -15.45 16.48 -6.18
C VAL A 503 -16.22 17.35 -7.16
N ARG A 504 -16.15 17.02 -8.43
CA ARG A 504 -16.89 17.74 -9.49
C ARG A 504 -18.29 17.19 -9.69
N ALA A 505 -18.40 15.88 -9.64
CA ALA A 505 -19.68 15.18 -9.75
C ALA A 505 -19.62 13.88 -8.96
N MET A 506 -20.76 13.51 -8.41
CA MET A 506 -20.98 12.24 -7.71
C MET A 506 -22.12 11.50 -8.42
N THR A 507 -21.96 10.19 -8.55
CA THR A 507 -22.92 9.32 -9.22
C THR A 507 -23.15 8.08 -8.36
N SER A 508 -24.42 7.70 -8.18
CA SER A 508 -24.75 6.44 -7.49
C SER A 508 -24.38 5.22 -8.34
N ALA A 509 -24.40 4.03 -7.76
CA ALA A 509 -24.23 2.76 -8.48
C ALA A 509 -25.25 2.56 -9.63
N LYS A 510 -26.40 3.23 -9.59
CA LYS A 510 -27.43 3.22 -10.65
C LYS A 510 -27.20 4.27 -11.75
N GLY A 511 -26.14 5.07 -11.66
CA GLY A 511 -25.85 6.14 -12.61
C GLY A 511 -26.59 7.46 -12.34
N GLU A 512 -27.28 7.59 -11.22
CA GLU A 512 -27.98 8.80 -10.81
C GLU A 512 -27.00 9.82 -10.23
N LYS A 513 -27.17 11.09 -10.55
CA LYS A 513 -26.36 12.16 -9.99
C LYS A 513 -26.77 12.46 -8.56
N LEU A 514 -25.81 12.44 -7.66
CA LEU A 514 -25.98 12.80 -6.26
C LEU A 514 -25.37 14.17 -5.98
N THR A 515 -25.97 14.94 -5.10
CA THR A 515 -25.42 16.20 -4.56
C THR A 515 -24.67 15.97 -3.26
N GLU A 516 -25.10 14.98 -2.50
CA GLU A 516 -24.51 14.58 -1.21
C GLU A 516 -24.64 13.07 -1.01
N ALA A 517 -23.69 12.49 -0.29
CA ALA A 517 -23.63 11.08 0.06
C ALA A 517 -23.33 10.94 1.55
N GLY A 518 -24.26 10.35 2.30
CA GLY A 518 -24.14 10.08 3.73
C GLY A 518 -23.39 8.78 4.03
N PRO A 519 -23.36 8.35 5.31
CA PRO A 519 -22.70 7.13 5.75
C PRO A 519 -23.26 5.87 5.05
N SER A 520 -22.39 4.90 4.82
CA SER A 520 -22.65 3.62 4.14
C SER A 520 -23.13 3.73 2.69
N VAL A 521 -23.00 4.91 2.05
CA VAL A 521 -23.38 5.10 0.64
C VAL A 521 -22.16 4.92 -0.26
N PRO A 522 -22.18 3.95 -1.22
CA PRO A 522 -21.16 3.85 -2.24
C PRO A 522 -21.41 4.90 -3.33
N VAL A 523 -20.36 5.65 -3.69
CA VAL A 523 -20.48 6.74 -4.66
C VAL A 523 -19.28 6.76 -5.62
N GLU A 524 -19.58 6.83 -6.92
CA GLU A 524 -18.58 7.08 -7.95
C GLU A 524 -18.33 8.59 -8.05
N ILE A 525 -17.09 9.02 -7.87
CA ILE A 525 -16.67 10.42 -7.92
C ILE A 525 -15.78 10.72 -9.11
N ILE A 526 -15.88 11.97 -9.57
CA ILE A 526 -15.05 12.54 -10.65
C ILE A 526 -14.42 13.83 -10.13
N GLY A 527 -13.13 14.04 -10.40
CA GLY A 527 -12.46 15.30 -10.08
C GLY A 527 -11.16 15.16 -9.28
N MET A 528 -10.72 13.93 -9.02
CA MET A 528 -9.38 13.66 -8.48
C MET A 528 -8.31 14.12 -9.47
N GLY A 529 -7.15 14.55 -8.97
CA GLY A 529 -6.00 14.93 -9.79
C GLY A 529 -5.28 13.72 -10.38
N GLU A 530 -5.21 12.64 -9.63
CA GLU A 530 -4.59 11.36 -10.00
C GLU A 530 -5.52 10.21 -9.57
N VAL A 531 -5.23 9.00 -10.05
CA VAL A 531 -5.96 7.80 -9.64
C VAL A 531 -5.49 7.43 -8.23
N PRO A 532 -6.36 7.42 -7.21
CA PRO A 532 -5.99 7.00 -5.85
C PRO A 532 -5.70 5.50 -5.81
N GLY A 533 -4.98 5.06 -4.78
CA GLY A 533 -4.82 3.64 -4.48
C GLY A 533 -6.16 3.02 -4.08
N ALA A 534 -6.43 1.81 -4.56
CA ALA A 534 -7.59 1.08 -4.11
C ALA A 534 -7.34 0.58 -2.67
N GLY A 535 -8.26 0.85 -1.75
CA GLY A 535 -8.12 0.61 -0.31
C GLY A 535 -7.49 1.75 0.48
N ASP A 536 -7.13 2.87 -0.18
CA ASP A 536 -6.70 4.06 0.55
C ASP A 536 -7.87 4.66 1.32
N ASP A 537 -7.61 5.15 2.52
CA ASP A 537 -8.56 5.95 3.26
C ASP A 537 -8.69 7.34 2.63
N PHE A 538 -9.93 7.82 2.51
CA PHE A 538 -10.16 9.17 2.06
C PHE A 538 -10.74 10.05 3.17
N HIS A 539 -10.36 11.33 3.14
CA HIS A 539 -10.87 12.36 4.04
C HIS A 539 -11.28 13.59 3.26
N ALA A 540 -12.47 14.10 3.54
CA ALA A 540 -12.90 15.39 3.04
C ALA A 540 -12.31 16.49 3.94
N VAL A 541 -11.65 17.48 3.32
CA VAL A 541 -10.91 18.54 4.02
C VAL A 541 -11.31 19.91 3.52
N ALA A 542 -11.19 20.92 4.38
CA ALA A 542 -11.59 22.27 4.03
C ALA A 542 -10.53 23.03 3.22
N ASP A 543 -9.23 22.78 3.47
CA ASP A 543 -8.12 23.52 2.86
C ASP A 543 -7.40 22.70 1.77
N GLU A 544 -7.68 23.04 0.51
CA GLU A 544 -7.06 22.41 -0.66
C GLU A 544 -5.53 22.62 -0.73
N ARG A 545 -5.03 23.75 -0.19
CA ARG A 545 -3.60 24.05 -0.26
C ARG A 545 -2.79 23.15 0.68
N MET A 546 -3.24 23.02 1.92
CA MET A 546 -2.62 22.12 2.89
C MET A 546 -2.77 20.67 2.46
N ALA A 547 -3.90 20.31 1.83
CA ALA A 547 -4.13 18.99 1.26
C ALA A 547 -3.08 18.62 0.18
N ARG A 548 -2.77 19.55 -0.70
CA ARG A 548 -1.74 19.35 -1.73
C ARG A 548 -0.34 19.23 -1.13
N GLU A 549 -0.02 20.04 -0.13
CA GLU A 549 1.27 19.99 0.58
C GLU A 549 1.47 18.63 1.26
N LEU A 550 0.44 18.11 1.94
CA LEU A 550 0.45 16.78 2.54
C LEU A 550 0.67 15.68 1.50
N VAL A 551 -0.05 15.74 0.39
CA VAL A 551 0.08 14.75 -0.70
C VAL A 551 1.47 14.80 -1.33
N GLU A 552 2.06 15.97 -1.53
CA GLU A 552 3.44 16.10 -2.02
C GLU A 552 4.45 15.51 -1.03
N GLN A 553 4.25 15.71 0.27
CA GLN A 553 5.06 15.11 1.31
C GLN A 553 4.96 13.59 1.28
N ARG A 554 3.75 12.99 1.27
CA ARG A 554 3.55 11.54 1.18
C ARG A 554 4.19 10.94 -0.08
N LYS A 555 4.08 11.60 -1.23
CA LYS A 555 4.74 11.19 -2.47
C LYS A 555 6.27 11.23 -2.36
N HIS A 556 6.80 12.23 -1.70
CA HIS A 556 8.24 12.34 -1.45
C HIS A 556 8.73 11.21 -0.55
N GLU A 557 8.02 10.93 0.53
CA GLU A 557 8.32 9.84 1.47
C GLU A 557 8.28 8.48 0.76
N GLN A 558 7.26 8.21 -0.06
CA GLN A 558 7.18 6.98 -0.87
C GLN A 558 8.36 6.85 -1.86
N LYS A 559 8.75 7.95 -2.51
CA LYS A 559 9.92 7.94 -3.41
C LYS A 559 11.20 7.67 -2.65
N MET A 560 11.37 8.25 -1.47
CA MET A 560 12.54 8.02 -0.63
C MET A 560 12.59 6.58 -0.12
N ALA A 561 11.45 6.02 0.31
CA ALA A 561 11.33 4.63 0.72
C ALA A 561 11.64 3.66 -0.44
N ALA A 562 11.12 3.94 -1.63
CA ALA A 562 11.39 3.13 -2.83
C ALA A 562 12.86 3.28 -3.33
N SER A 563 13.51 4.40 -3.03
CA SER A 563 14.90 4.69 -3.41
C SER A 563 15.92 4.33 -2.32
N ALA A 564 15.46 3.87 -1.15
CA ALA A 564 16.34 3.45 -0.07
C ALA A 564 17.25 2.33 -0.60
N PRO A 565 18.59 2.46 -0.48
CA PRO A 565 19.49 1.47 -1.03
C PRO A 565 19.24 0.13 -0.34
N VAL A 566 18.76 -0.84 -1.12
CA VAL A 566 18.76 -2.24 -0.71
C VAL A 566 20.21 -2.56 -0.32
N GLY A 567 20.45 -2.79 0.94
CA GLY A 567 21.71 -2.99 1.67
C GLY A 567 23.03 -2.95 0.88
N LYS A 568 24.10 -2.54 1.51
CA LYS A 568 25.45 -2.59 0.91
C LYS A 568 25.67 -4.01 0.40
N VAL A 569 25.74 -4.14 -0.93
CA VAL A 569 26.00 -5.42 -1.61
C VAL A 569 27.31 -5.97 -1.05
N SER A 570 27.24 -7.07 -0.30
CA SER A 570 28.43 -7.76 0.18
C SER A 570 29.08 -8.52 -0.99
N LEU A 571 30.36 -8.87 -0.86
CA LEU A 571 31.01 -9.72 -1.87
C LEU A 571 30.30 -11.08 -2.03
N GLU A 572 29.65 -11.57 -0.98
CA GLU A 572 28.85 -12.80 -0.98
C GLU A 572 27.56 -12.62 -1.76
N ASP A 573 26.91 -11.45 -1.64
CA ASP A 573 25.73 -11.08 -2.45
C ASP A 573 26.11 -10.91 -3.92
N LEU A 574 27.33 -10.42 -4.22
CA LEU A 574 27.84 -10.30 -5.58
C LEU A 574 28.06 -11.70 -6.21
N PHE A 575 28.58 -12.66 -5.45
CA PHE A 575 28.73 -14.04 -5.91
C PHE A 575 27.39 -14.74 -6.09
N SER A 576 26.41 -14.46 -5.25
CA SER A 576 25.04 -14.96 -5.43
C SER A 576 24.35 -14.28 -6.61
N GLN A 577 24.58 -12.99 -6.87
CA GLN A 577 24.10 -12.29 -8.07
C GLN A 577 24.77 -12.80 -9.35
N ILE A 578 26.05 -13.18 -9.31
CA ILE A 578 26.74 -13.80 -10.46
C ILE A 578 26.16 -15.19 -10.75
N LYS A 579 25.82 -15.96 -9.71
CA LYS A 579 25.09 -17.23 -9.89
C LYS A 579 23.65 -17.00 -10.38
N GLN A 580 22.97 -15.94 -9.94
CA GLN A 580 21.67 -15.50 -10.45
C GLN A 580 21.75 -14.93 -11.89
N GLY A 581 22.96 -14.62 -12.40
CA GLY A 581 23.17 -14.15 -13.78
C GLY A 581 22.84 -15.20 -14.85
N GLU A 582 22.62 -16.44 -14.47
CA GLU A 582 22.11 -17.51 -15.36
C GLU A 582 20.57 -17.51 -15.43
N MET A 583 19.88 -16.79 -14.53
CA MET A 583 18.40 -16.69 -14.56
C MET A 583 17.96 -15.79 -15.72
N LYS A 584 16.99 -16.23 -16.46
CA LYS A 584 16.37 -15.45 -17.54
C LYS A 584 15.29 -14.55 -16.96
N ASP A 585 15.40 -13.24 -17.16
CA ASP A 585 14.37 -12.28 -16.76
C ASP A 585 13.31 -12.13 -17.88
N LEU A 586 12.04 -12.38 -17.53
CA LEU A 586 10.90 -12.05 -18.35
C LEU A 586 10.30 -10.73 -17.86
N ASN A 587 10.63 -9.65 -18.53
CA ASN A 587 10.16 -8.32 -18.18
C ASN A 587 8.75 -8.10 -18.74
N ILE A 588 7.82 -7.60 -17.88
CA ILE A 588 6.42 -7.36 -18.25
C ILE A 588 6.00 -5.96 -17.84
N ILE A 589 5.20 -5.30 -18.67
CA ILE A 589 4.48 -4.08 -18.36
C ILE A 589 3.00 -4.43 -18.30
N VAL A 590 2.35 -4.16 -17.16
CA VAL A 590 0.93 -4.45 -16.93
C VAL A 590 0.11 -3.17 -17.04
N LYS A 591 -0.93 -3.19 -17.87
CA LYS A 591 -1.96 -2.16 -17.96
C LYS A 591 -3.34 -2.77 -17.77
N ALA A 592 -4.13 -2.23 -16.85
CA ALA A 592 -5.49 -2.69 -16.60
C ALA A 592 -6.49 -1.54 -16.61
N ASP A 593 -7.76 -1.86 -16.62
CA ASP A 593 -8.86 -0.89 -16.56
C ASP A 593 -9.03 -0.29 -15.16
N VAL A 594 -8.84 -1.10 -14.10
CA VAL A 594 -8.94 -0.68 -12.69
C VAL A 594 -7.69 -1.05 -11.90
N GLN A 595 -7.46 -0.34 -10.80
CA GLN A 595 -6.28 -0.50 -9.94
C GLN A 595 -6.19 -1.91 -9.34
N GLY A 596 -7.29 -2.42 -8.81
CA GLY A 596 -7.29 -3.74 -8.19
C GLY A 596 -6.99 -4.87 -9.17
N SER A 597 -7.48 -4.80 -10.42
CA SER A 597 -7.13 -5.78 -11.46
C SER A 597 -5.66 -5.69 -11.85
N ALA A 598 -5.07 -4.48 -11.91
CA ALA A 598 -3.66 -4.29 -12.17
C ALA A 598 -2.78 -4.95 -11.10
N GLU A 599 -3.13 -4.76 -9.83
CA GLU A 599 -2.46 -5.37 -8.67
C GLU A 599 -2.59 -6.90 -8.69
N ALA A 600 -3.77 -7.43 -8.99
CA ALA A 600 -4.02 -8.87 -9.06
C ALA A 600 -3.22 -9.55 -10.17
N VAL A 601 -3.21 -8.97 -11.38
CA VAL A 601 -2.42 -9.48 -12.51
C VAL A 601 -0.93 -9.44 -12.17
N LYS A 602 -0.42 -8.33 -11.61
CA LYS A 602 0.96 -8.20 -11.17
C LYS A 602 1.34 -9.30 -10.18
N ALA A 603 0.58 -9.44 -9.09
CA ALA A 603 0.85 -10.44 -8.05
C ALA A 603 0.80 -11.88 -8.57
N SER A 604 -0.14 -12.17 -9.48
CA SER A 604 -0.27 -13.49 -10.09
C SER A 604 0.89 -13.83 -11.04
N LEU A 605 1.34 -12.85 -11.83
CA LEU A 605 2.49 -13.04 -12.73
C LEU A 605 3.81 -13.17 -11.96
N GLU A 606 4.02 -12.40 -10.89
CA GLU A 606 5.22 -12.50 -10.06
C GLU A 606 5.29 -13.85 -9.32
N LYS A 607 4.16 -14.46 -8.95
CA LYS A 607 4.09 -15.82 -8.37
C LYS A 607 4.55 -16.93 -9.31
N LEU A 608 4.48 -16.73 -10.63
CA LEU A 608 4.92 -17.72 -11.63
C LEU A 608 6.45 -17.86 -11.67
N SER A 609 7.19 -16.93 -11.07
CA SER A 609 8.67 -16.97 -11.06
C SER A 609 9.17 -18.29 -10.49
N ASN A 610 10.14 -18.91 -11.18
CA ASN A 610 10.81 -20.13 -10.74
C ASN A 610 12.34 -19.91 -10.69
N GLU A 611 13.11 -20.95 -10.36
CA GLU A 611 14.58 -20.86 -10.22
C GLU A 611 15.32 -20.54 -11.53
N GLU A 612 14.72 -20.84 -12.69
CA GLU A 612 15.35 -20.68 -14.02
C GLU A 612 14.87 -19.40 -14.74
N VAL A 613 13.59 -18.99 -14.53
CA VAL A 613 12.97 -17.82 -15.17
C VAL A 613 12.30 -16.96 -14.11
N ARG A 614 12.70 -15.71 -14.05
CA ARG A 614 12.11 -14.70 -13.16
C ARG A 614 11.17 -13.79 -13.93
N VAL A 615 9.92 -13.73 -13.53
CA VAL A 615 8.95 -12.75 -14.04
C VAL A 615 9.10 -11.45 -13.26
N ARG A 616 9.38 -10.37 -13.98
CA ARG A 616 9.54 -9.04 -13.38
C ARG A 616 8.56 -8.04 -13.97
N VAL A 617 7.63 -7.56 -13.18
CA VAL A 617 6.73 -6.47 -13.59
C VAL A 617 7.43 -5.13 -13.37
N ILE A 618 7.89 -4.51 -14.47
CA ILE A 618 8.64 -3.24 -14.44
C ILE A 618 7.70 -2.06 -14.17
N HIS A 619 6.54 -2.08 -14.78
CA HIS A 619 5.55 -1.01 -14.66
C HIS A 619 4.14 -1.57 -14.60
N CYS A 620 3.38 -1.10 -13.63
CA CYS A 620 1.98 -1.47 -13.45
C CYS A 620 1.16 -0.19 -13.30
N ALA A 621 0.17 0.02 -14.18
CA ALA A 621 -0.65 1.23 -14.13
C ALA A 621 -2.04 1.01 -14.74
N VAL A 622 -2.94 1.94 -14.44
CA VAL A 622 -4.33 1.93 -14.89
C VAL A 622 -4.50 2.76 -16.16
N GLY A 623 -5.38 2.31 -17.04
CA GLY A 623 -5.80 3.02 -18.26
C GLY A 623 -5.29 2.39 -19.55
N ALA A 624 -5.54 3.03 -20.67
CA ALA A 624 -5.14 2.55 -21.99
C ALA A 624 -3.62 2.50 -22.14
N ILE A 625 -3.13 1.60 -23.00
CA ILE A 625 -1.71 1.52 -23.33
C ILE A 625 -1.35 2.75 -24.19
N SER A 626 -0.35 3.49 -23.73
CA SER A 626 0.16 4.71 -24.37
C SER A 626 1.44 4.47 -25.15
N GLU A 627 1.83 5.42 -25.98
CA GLU A 627 3.11 5.38 -26.68
C GLU A 627 4.31 5.35 -25.72
N SER A 628 4.21 6.02 -24.55
CA SER A 628 5.25 6.00 -23.52
C SER A 628 5.48 4.60 -22.97
N ASP A 629 4.43 3.80 -22.82
CA ASP A 629 4.52 2.40 -22.37
C ASP A 629 5.25 1.54 -23.39
N VAL A 630 4.98 1.77 -24.69
CA VAL A 630 5.68 1.07 -25.79
C VAL A 630 7.16 1.44 -25.82
N MET A 631 7.50 2.71 -25.60
CA MET A 631 8.89 3.15 -25.52
C MET A 631 9.63 2.53 -24.33
N LEU A 632 8.96 2.42 -23.18
CA LEU A 632 9.50 1.74 -22.01
C LEU A 632 9.72 0.25 -22.30
N ALA A 633 8.75 -0.42 -22.95
CA ALA A 633 8.85 -1.82 -23.33
C ALA A 633 10.01 -2.06 -24.30
N THR A 634 10.21 -1.19 -25.29
CA THR A 634 11.33 -1.26 -26.22
C THR A 634 12.69 -1.17 -25.50
N THR A 635 12.81 -0.25 -24.54
CA THR A 635 14.06 -0.02 -23.81
C THR A 635 14.40 -1.16 -22.85
N SER A 636 13.39 -1.73 -22.22
CA SER A 636 13.54 -2.80 -21.22
C SER A 636 13.35 -4.23 -21.78
N ASN A 637 13.17 -4.37 -23.08
CA ASN A 637 12.83 -5.63 -23.75
C ASN A 637 11.66 -6.36 -23.04
N ALA A 638 10.57 -5.63 -22.79
CA ALA A 638 9.43 -6.11 -22.03
C ALA A 638 8.23 -6.41 -22.94
N ILE A 639 7.40 -7.37 -22.52
CA ILE A 639 6.10 -7.65 -23.13
C ILE A 639 5.06 -6.76 -22.46
N ILE A 640 4.13 -6.20 -23.25
CA ILE A 640 3.02 -5.43 -22.72
C ILE A 640 1.78 -6.33 -22.56
N VAL A 641 1.32 -6.45 -21.33
CA VAL A 641 0.09 -7.17 -20.96
C VAL A 641 -1.01 -6.15 -20.70
N GLY A 642 -2.04 -6.13 -21.52
CA GLY A 642 -3.23 -5.31 -21.36
C GLY A 642 -4.40 -6.14 -20.83
N PHE A 643 -4.89 -5.83 -19.63
CA PHE A 643 -6.04 -6.49 -19.03
C PHE A 643 -7.29 -5.60 -19.16
N ASN A 644 -8.27 -6.07 -19.94
CA ASN A 644 -9.53 -5.36 -20.24
C ASN A 644 -9.33 -3.94 -20.83
N VAL A 645 -8.14 -3.61 -21.34
CA VAL A 645 -7.81 -2.32 -21.97
C VAL A 645 -7.44 -2.50 -23.43
N ARG A 646 -7.39 -1.37 -24.15
CA ARG A 646 -6.97 -1.31 -25.55
C ARG A 646 -5.86 -0.30 -25.73
N PRO A 647 -4.91 -0.53 -26.68
CA PRO A 647 -3.89 0.43 -27.00
C PRO A 647 -4.48 1.63 -27.74
N ASP A 648 -3.87 2.79 -27.56
CA ASP A 648 -4.12 3.95 -28.39
C ASP A 648 -3.59 3.73 -29.81
N ASN A 649 -4.13 4.45 -30.79
CA ASN A 649 -3.70 4.29 -32.20
C ASN A 649 -2.19 4.52 -32.35
N ASN A 650 -1.65 5.57 -31.70
CA ASN A 650 -0.22 5.87 -31.71
C ASN A 650 0.61 4.74 -31.09
N ALA A 651 0.14 4.19 -29.97
CA ALA A 651 0.79 3.05 -29.29
C ALA A 651 0.83 1.83 -30.19
N LYS A 652 -0.28 1.53 -30.92
CA LYS A 652 -0.35 0.41 -31.84
C LYS A 652 0.65 0.55 -33.01
N GLU A 653 0.74 1.74 -33.59
CA GLU A 653 1.70 2.01 -34.67
C GLU A 653 3.15 1.99 -34.17
N SER A 654 3.41 2.54 -32.98
CA SER A 654 4.73 2.52 -32.36
C SER A 654 5.20 1.12 -32.02
N ALA A 655 4.30 0.28 -31.48
CA ALA A 655 4.61 -1.13 -31.19
C ALA A 655 4.92 -1.93 -32.45
N ALA A 656 4.16 -1.73 -33.53
CA ALA A 656 4.43 -2.37 -34.82
C ALA A 656 5.80 -1.96 -35.40
N ARG A 657 6.18 -0.67 -35.25
CA ARG A 657 7.50 -0.16 -35.69
C ARG A 657 8.67 -0.73 -34.88
N ASN A 658 8.47 -0.90 -33.58
CA ASN A 658 9.51 -1.30 -32.63
C ASN A 658 9.50 -2.82 -32.34
N ASN A 659 8.62 -3.61 -32.99
CA ASN A 659 8.41 -5.04 -32.76
C ASN A 659 8.17 -5.40 -31.29
N VAL A 660 7.38 -4.57 -30.58
CA VAL A 660 7.00 -4.83 -29.19
C VAL A 660 5.77 -5.75 -29.18
N ASP A 661 5.86 -6.87 -28.46
CA ASP A 661 4.73 -7.78 -28.28
C ASP A 661 3.72 -7.18 -27.29
N MET A 662 2.45 -7.11 -27.71
CA MET A 662 1.34 -6.62 -26.91
C MET A 662 0.24 -7.67 -26.87
N ARG A 663 -0.02 -8.20 -25.69
CA ARG A 663 -1.05 -9.21 -25.43
C ARG A 663 -2.23 -8.60 -24.67
N MET A 664 -3.45 -8.87 -25.16
CA MET A 664 -4.69 -8.29 -24.63
C MET A 664 -5.60 -9.38 -24.10
N TYR A 665 -5.84 -9.37 -22.80
CA TYR A 665 -6.68 -10.35 -22.12
C TYR A 665 -7.93 -9.71 -21.55
N ARG A 666 -8.99 -10.52 -21.41
CA ARG A 666 -10.23 -10.17 -20.70
C ARG A 666 -10.46 -11.07 -19.48
N VAL A 667 -9.87 -12.24 -19.50
CA VAL A 667 -9.95 -13.22 -18.42
C VAL A 667 -8.55 -13.44 -17.87
N ILE A 668 -8.40 -13.42 -16.55
CA ILE A 668 -7.09 -13.51 -15.90
C ILE A 668 -6.41 -14.87 -16.13
N TYR A 669 -7.20 -15.94 -16.24
CA TYR A 669 -6.68 -17.29 -16.52
C TYR A 669 -5.94 -17.38 -17.86
N ASP A 670 -6.48 -16.75 -18.90
CA ASP A 670 -5.85 -16.73 -20.22
C ASP A 670 -4.49 -16.05 -20.17
N CYS A 671 -4.40 -14.96 -19.39
CA CYS A 671 -3.15 -14.24 -19.18
C CYS A 671 -2.10 -15.12 -18.47
N ILE A 672 -2.48 -15.76 -17.37
CA ILE A 672 -1.59 -16.61 -16.57
C ILE A 672 -1.09 -17.80 -17.41
N ASN A 673 -1.99 -18.53 -18.09
CA ASN A 673 -1.65 -19.71 -18.89
C ASN A 673 -0.73 -19.38 -20.08
N GLU A 674 -0.96 -18.23 -20.75
CA GLU A 674 -0.13 -17.84 -21.90
C GLU A 674 1.28 -17.43 -21.45
N ILE A 675 1.40 -16.70 -20.34
CA ILE A 675 2.71 -16.33 -19.76
C ILE A 675 3.44 -17.57 -19.23
N GLU A 676 2.74 -18.51 -18.58
CA GLU A 676 3.32 -19.77 -18.14
C GLU A 676 3.86 -20.58 -19.33
N THR A 677 3.11 -20.65 -20.43
CA THR A 677 3.54 -21.29 -21.67
C THR A 677 4.75 -20.59 -22.27
N ALA A 678 4.79 -19.25 -22.25
CA ALA A 678 5.94 -18.48 -22.72
C ALA A 678 7.18 -18.75 -21.85
N MET A 679 7.03 -18.85 -20.54
CA MET A 679 8.11 -19.22 -19.61
C MET A 679 8.64 -20.63 -19.90
N LYS A 680 7.76 -21.62 -20.10
CA LYS A 680 8.18 -22.99 -20.50
C LYS A 680 8.98 -22.99 -21.79
N GLY A 681 8.61 -22.17 -22.75
CA GLY A 681 9.37 -22.01 -24.00
C GLY A 681 10.75 -21.35 -23.83
N MET A 682 10.97 -20.63 -22.70
CA MET A 682 12.27 -20.03 -22.36
C MET A 682 13.21 -21.00 -21.62
N LEU A 683 12.69 -22.09 -21.06
CA LEU A 683 13.50 -23.06 -20.33
C LEU A 683 14.50 -23.77 -21.28
N ALA A 684 15.65 -24.13 -20.75
CA ALA A 684 16.59 -24.95 -21.49
C ALA A 684 16.01 -26.37 -21.60
N PRO A 685 16.09 -27.03 -22.78
CA PRO A 685 15.58 -28.38 -22.95
C PRO A 685 16.32 -29.33 -21.98
N LYS A 686 15.59 -30.01 -21.14
CA LYS A 686 16.14 -31.05 -20.27
C LYS A 686 16.22 -32.35 -21.02
N PHE A 687 17.37 -33.00 -21.02
CA PHE A 687 17.59 -34.29 -21.67
C PHE A 687 17.65 -35.37 -20.60
N LYS A 688 16.99 -36.48 -20.87
CA LYS A 688 17.09 -37.72 -20.10
C LYS A 688 17.82 -38.75 -20.87
N GLU A 689 18.76 -39.43 -20.22
CA GLU A 689 19.39 -40.61 -20.78
C GLU A 689 18.40 -41.78 -20.79
N VAL A 690 18.14 -42.32 -21.97
CA VAL A 690 17.31 -43.52 -22.15
C VAL A 690 18.22 -44.62 -22.69
N GLU A 691 18.39 -45.66 -21.89
CA GLU A 691 19.15 -46.84 -22.27
C GLU A 691 18.40 -47.59 -23.40
N LEU A 692 19.08 -47.81 -24.51
CA LEU A 692 18.55 -48.52 -25.68
C LEU A 692 18.87 -50.00 -25.64
N GLY A 693 20.07 -50.35 -25.16
CA GLY A 693 20.48 -51.75 -25.08
C GLY A 693 21.95 -51.92 -24.69
N GLN A 694 22.29 -53.15 -24.42
CA GLN A 694 23.63 -53.55 -23.97
C GLN A 694 24.20 -54.66 -24.89
N ALA A 695 25.51 -54.61 -25.13
CA ALA A 695 26.24 -55.60 -25.89
C ALA A 695 27.55 -55.95 -25.21
N GLU A 696 27.88 -57.24 -25.16
CA GLU A 696 29.11 -57.78 -24.61
C GLU A 696 30.16 -57.97 -25.71
N VAL A 697 31.39 -57.46 -25.48
CA VAL A 697 32.51 -57.64 -26.43
C VAL A 697 33.07 -59.04 -26.29
N ARG A 698 32.92 -59.88 -27.33
CA ARG A 698 33.41 -61.23 -27.37
C ARG A 698 34.76 -61.37 -28.06
N ASN A 699 35.04 -60.57 -29.10
CA ASN A 699 36.27 -60.62 -29.88
C ASN A 699 36.69 -59.17 -30.25
N VAL A 700 37.98 -58.97 -30.37
CA VAL A 700 38.52 -57.64 -30.77
C VAL A 700 39.35 -57.80 -32.03
N PHE A 701 38.98 -57.10 -33.12
CA PHE A 701 39.63 -57.21 -34.44
C PHE A 701 40.36 -55.88 -34.75
N ARG A 702 41.61 -56.01 -35.25
CA ARG A 702 42.34 -54.84 -35.74
C ARG A 702 42.29 -54.82 -37.27
N ILE A 703 41.59 -53.85 -37.84
CA ILE A 703 41.40 -53.73 -39.28
C ILE A 703 42.20 -52.55 -39.79
N THR A 704 43.11 -52.78 -40.78
CA THR A 704 43.96 -51.75 -41.38
C THR A 704 43.08 -50.70 -42.06
N GLY A 705 43.16 -49.41 -41.61
CA GLY A 705 42.37 -48.31 -42.15
C GLY A 705 41.09 -47.97 -41.40
N VAL A 706 40.60 -48.83 -40.49
CA VAL A 706 39.40 -48.60 -39.71
C VAL A 706 39.71 -48.51 -38.21
N GLY A 707 40.78 -49.15 -37.73
CA GLY A 707 41.20 -49.18 -36.32
C GLY A 707 40.75 -50.47 -35.62
N MET A 708 40.49 -50.36 -34.32
CA MET A 708 39.98 -51.48 -33.49
C MET A 708 38.49 -51.59 -33.65
N VAL A 709 38.02 -52.79 -33.95
CA VAL A 709 36.59 -53.17 -34.11
C VAL A 709 36.22 -54.15 -33.01
N ALA A 710 35.25 -53.82 -32.18
CA ALA A 710 34.70 -54.69 -31.17
C ALA A 710 33.65 -55.62 -31.80
N GLY A 711 33.92 -56.94 -31.80
CA GLY A 711 32.93 -57.96 -32.16
C GLY A 711 32.04 -58.21 -30.92
N CYS A 712 30.84 -57.70 -30.93
CA CYS A 712 29.93 -57.69 -29.79
C CYS A 712 28.71 -58.59 -30.00
N TYR A 713 28.18 -59.15 -28.96
CA TYR A 713 26.90 -59.85 -28.93
C TYR A 713 25.89 -59.01 -28.11
N VAL A 714 24.72 -58.66 -28.68
CA VAL A 714 23.70 -57.86 -28.02
C VAL A 714 22.97 -58.71 -26.98
N THR A 715 23.20 -58.38 -25.70
CA THR A 715 22.64 -59.09 -24.54
C THR A 715 21.27 -58.57 -24.14
N GLY A 716 20.99 -57.29 -24.37
CA GLY A 716 19.71 -56.67 -24.04
C GLY A 716 19.34 -55.53 -24.99
N GLY A 717 18.06 -55.28 -25.22
CA GLY A 717 17.56 -54.17 -26.02
C GLY A 717 17.98 -54.16 -27.49
N LYS A 718 18.36 -52.99 -28.02
CA LYS A 718 18.86 -52.79 -29.37
C LYS A 718 20.05 -51.81 -29.44
N MET A 719 20.98 -52.11 -30.33
CA MET A 719 22.10 -51.20 -30.62
C MET A 719 21.76 -50.38 -31.87
N GLN A 720 21.88 -49.05 -31.79
CA GLN A 720 21.52 -48.14 -32.88
C GLN A 720 22.70 -47.25 -33.26
N ARG A 721 22.96 -47.07 -34.56
CA ARG A 721 24.11 -46.32 -35.08
C ARG A 721 24.16 -44.84 -34.65
N GLY A 722 23.01 -44.19 -34.38
CA GLY A 722 22.94 -42.79 -33.98
C GLY A 722 22.96 -42.56 -32.46
N ALA A 723 23.06 -43.65 -31.67
CA ALA A 723 23.10 -43.56 -30.22
C ALA A 723 24.52 -43.25 -29.72
N GLN A 724 24.63 -42.63 -28.57
CA GLN A 724 25.86 -42.56 -27.81
C GLN A 724 26.11 -43.88 -27.11
N MET A 725 27.35 -44.27 -26.97
CA MET A 725 27.69 -45.54 -26.38
C MET A 725 28.76 -45.38 -25.31
N ARG A 726 28.57 -46.11 -24.23
CA ARG A 726 29.44 -46.13 -23.06
C ARG A 726 30.09 -47.50 -22.95
N LEU A 727 31.39 -47.52 -22.83
CA LEU A 727 32.15 -48.76 -22.65
C LEU A 727 32.42 -48.96 -21.16
N LEU A 728 31.98 -50.11 -20.66
CA LEU A 728 32.12 -50.49 -19.24
C LEU A 728 33.13 -51.65 -19.14
N ARG A 729 34.09 -51.55 -18.25
CA ARG A 729 35.02 -52.61 -17.84
C ARG A 729 34.90 -52.83 -16.35
N ASP A 730 34.53 -54.02 -15.90
CA ASP A 730 34.30 -54.32 -14.51
C ASP A 730 33.25 -53.36 -13.89
N ASN A 731 32.18 -53.00 -14.63
CA ASN A 731 31.14 -52.04 -14.28
C ASN A 731 31.64 -50.60 -14.08
N ILE A 732 32.87 -50.26 -14.53
CA ILE A 732 33.39 -48.91 -14.51
C ILE A 732 33.38 -48.33 -15.93
N VAL A 733 32.83 -47.14 -16.09
CA VAL A 733 32.82 -46.43 -17.38
C VAL A 733 34.25 -46.01 -17.74
N ILE A 734 34.77 -46.57 -18.81
CA ILE A 734 36.11 -46.26 -19.34
C ILE A 734 36.08 -45.24 -20.47
N TYR A 735 35.03 -45.31 -21.27
CA TYR A 735 34.84 -44.39 -22.39
C TYR A 735 33.35 -44.10 -22.59
N ASP A 736 33.08 -42.87 -22.95
CA ASP A 736 31.73 -42.42 -23.32
C ASP A 736 31.85 -41.53 -24.57
N GLY A 737 31.07 -41.86 -25.61
CA GLY A 737 31.11 -41.12 -26.86
C GLY A 737 30.35 -41.77 -28.01
N ALA A 738 30.44 -41.14 -29.18
CA ALA A 738 29.76 -41.59 -30.36
C ALA A 738 30.49 -42.79 -31.04
N ILE A 739 29.74 -43.65 -31.68
CA ILE A 739 30.29 -44.72 -32.50
C ILE A 739 30.62 -44.23 -33.92
N ALA A 740 31.74 -44.68 -34.44
CA ALA A 740 32.12 -44.44 -35.82
C ALA A 740 31.33 -45.30 -36.78
N SER A 741 31.14 -46.61 -36.47
CA SER A 741 30.36 -47.49 -37.32
C SER A 741 29.69 -48.63 -36.53
N LEU A 742 28.51 -49.08 -37.01
CA LEU A 742 27.81 -50.25 -36.56
C LEU A 742 27.65 -51.20 -37.81
N GLN A 743 28.23 -52.36 -37.69
CA GLN A 743 28.26 -53.35 -38.83
C GLN A 743 27.72 -54.72 -38.38
N ARG A 744 27.09 -55.40 -39.26
CA ARG A 744 26.75 -56.84 -39.09
C ARG A 744 27.38 -57.63 -40.23
N PHE A 745 28.34 -58.54 -39.90
CA PHE A 745 29.25 -59.16 -40.82
C PHE A 745 30.08 -58.14 -41.61
N LYS A 746 29.74 -57.83 -42.83
CA LYS A 746 30.42 -56.83 -43.69
C LYS A 746 29.54 -55.63 -44.05
N ASP A 747 28.26 -55.71 -43.69
CA ASP A 747 27.28 -54.69 -44.06
C ASP A 747 27.07 -53.69 -42.94
N SER A 748 27.06 -52.38 -43.27
CA SER A 748 26.71 -51.31 -42.33
C SER A 748 25.20 -51.30 -42.08
N VAL A 749 24.78 -51.45 -40.83
CA VAL A 749 23.38 -51.51 -40.41
C VAL A 749 22.99 -50.28 -39.55
N LYS A 750 21.71 -49.93 -39.58
CA LYS A 750 21.20 -48.83 -38.77
C LYS A 750 20.95 -49.27 -37.33
N GLU A 751 20.47 -50.49 -37.13
CA GLU A 751 20.19 -51.06 -35.82
C GLU A 751 20.44 -52.57 -35.80
N VAL A 752 20.74 -53.09 -34.61
CA VAL A 752 20.90 -54.53 -34.34
C VAL A 752 20.12 -54.88 -33.09
N ALA A 753 19.21 -55.86 -33.19
CA ALA A 753 18.37 -56.29 -32.07
C ALA A 753 19.08 -57.34 -31.19
N GLN A 754 18.51 -57.54 -29.98
CA GLN A 754 18.96 -58.54 -29.01
C GLN A 754 19.15 -59.91 -29.63
N GLY A 755 20.22 -60.62 -29.24
CA GLY A 755 20.52 -61.96 -29.69
C GLY A 755 21.33 -62.05 -31.03
N TYR A 756 21.73 -60.91 -31.60
CA TYR A 756 22.56 -60.86 -32.81
C TYR A 756 23.96 -60.34 -32.53
N GLU A 757 24.90 -60.78 -33.37
CA GLU A 757 26.29 -60.28 -33.36
C GLU A 757 26.41 -58.97 -34.15
N CYS A 758 27.25 -58.11 -33.74
CA CYS A 758 27.58 -56.82 -34.39
C CYS A 758 29.03 -56.40 -34.18
N GLY A 759 29.55 -55.61 -35.11
CA GLY A 759 30.85 -54.96 -34.99
C GLY A 759 30.70 -53.51 -34.74
N ILE A 760 31.28 -52.99 -33.63
CA ILE A 760 31.21 -51.61 -33.22
C ILE A 760 32.59 -50.97 -33.25
N THR A 761 32.69 -49.76 -33.80
CA THR A 761 33.93 -48.98 -33.81
C THR A 761 33.68 -47.62 -33.15
N PHE A 762 34.52 -47.23 -32.21
CA PHE A 762 34.47 -45.91 -31.57
C PHE A 762 35.32 -44.87 -32.33
N GLU A 763 34.90 -43.63 -32.34
CA GLU A 763 35.63 -42.56 -33.09
C GLU A 763 37.03 -42.26 -32.57
N LYS A 764 37.27 -42.31 -31.28
CA LYS A 764 38.50 -41.81 -30.63
C LYS A 764 39.11 -42.80 -29.64
N PHE A 765 38.57 -44.01 -29.50
CA PHE A 765 38.99 -44.96 -28.50
C PHE A 765 39.42 -46.27 -29.11
N GLN A 766 40.56 -46.81 -28.71
CA GLN A 766 41.18 -48.03 -29.27
C GLN A 766 41.52 -49.12 -28.24
N ASP A 767 41.38 -48.85 -26.92
CA ASP A 767 41.69 -49.82 -25.86
C ASP A 767 40.46 -50.64 -25.46
N ILE A 768 39.93 -51.40 -26.43
CA ILE A 768 38.81 -52.32 -26.25
C ILE A 768 39.36 -53.69 -25.89
N LYS A 769 38.77 -54.37 -24.90
CA LYS A 769 39.16 -55.71 -24.47
C LYS A 769 37.96 -56.67 -24.52
N GLU A 770 38.29 -57.96 -24.61
CA GLU A 770 37.30 -59.01 -24.50
C GLU A 770 36.71 -59.02 -23.09
N GLY A 771 35.39 -59.10 -23.00
CA GLY A 771 34.62 -59.03 -21.74
C GLY A 771 34.14 -57.62 -21.36
N ASP A 772 34.48 -56.54 -22.12
CA ASP A 772 33.93 -55.22 -21.95
C ASP A 772 32.44 -55.21 -22.30
N VAL A 773 31.63 -54.44 -21.63
CA VAL A 773 30.19 -54.23 -21.93
C VAL A 773 29.98 -52.87 -22.56
N ILE A 774 29.25 -52.80 -23.63
CA ILE A 774 28.89 -51.56 -24.33
C ILE A 774 27.43 -51.28 -24.10
N GLU A 775 27.12 -50.14 -23.46
CA GLU A 775 25.77 -49.62 -23.30
C GLU A 775 25.48 -48.57 -24.36
N ALA A 776 24.35 -48.73 -25.05
CA ALA A 776 23.85 -47.74 -25.99
C ALA A 776 22.77 -46.92 -25.31
N TYR A 777 22.86 -45.58 -25.33
CA TYR A 777 21.86 -44.69 -24.82
C TYR A 777 21.57 -43.52 -25.76
N LEU A 778 20.38 -42.99 -25.65
CA LEU A 778 19.94 -41.80 -26.38
C LEU A 778 19.52 -40.70 -25.40
N MET A 779 19.89 -39.48 -25.73
CA MET A 779 19.43 -38.30 -24.98
C MET A 779 18.08 -37.89 -25.54
N GLU A 780 16.99 -38.24 -24.86
CA GLU A 780 15.65 -37.79 -25.22
C GLU A 780 15.33 -36.47 -24.51
N GLN A 781 14.81 -35.52 -25.27
CA GLN A 781 14.33 -34.26 -24.70
C GLN A 781 13.04 -34.53 -23.93
N ILE A 782 13.03 -34.19 -22.63
CA ILE A 782 11.81 -34.23 -21.84
C ILE A 782 11.03 -32.96 -22.15
N GLU A 783 9.78 -33.08 -22.53
CA GLU A 783 8.83 -31.95 -22.53
C GLU A 783 8.61 -31.52 -21.07
N VAL A 784 8.95 -30.26 -20.76
CA VAL A 784 8.90 -29.68 -19.40
C VAL A 784 7.54 -28.99 -19.19
#